data_23184e832015504a2202304dada3b0df
#
_entry.id   23184e832015504a2202304dada3b0df
#
_cell.length_a   1.000
_cell.length_b   1.000
_cell.length_c   1.000
_cell.angle_alpha   90.00
_cell.angle_beta   90.00
_cell.angle_gamma   90.00
#
_symmetry.space_group_name_H-M   'P 1'
#
loop_
_entity.id
_entity.type
_entity.pdbx_description
1 polymer ?
#
loop_
_entity_poly.entity_id
_entity_poly.type
_entity_poly.pdbx_seq_one_letter_code
_entity_poly.pdbx_strand_id
1 'polypeptide(L)'
;MYRGFIHSRFRPSMLGTAVLLASVHAQGDNAGAPAAAVILEQTTISATRGEQPLDTVPSTVSVVDRERLDRDNVNDIQDLLRHEPGISAGGTGQRSGINGYNIRGIDGNRILTQVDGVEIPDSFFGGPYAQSQRNYVDPEIIKRVELLRGPASSLYGSSAIGGVVSYYTLAPEDILMPGKDIGARLKSGYSSADEGWLTSATLAGRTGEFDTLLHLSQRNGHEKQSFGEHHGTGLARTAADPQDARTTNVLAKAGWHYTDDDHLGLTYERYRDNRDIDLKSAYGGPYGKGVGRRMYRSRAGNDTVSRERQGIAHDFSLSSAVADHIKWSLNHQTAKTDQRTVEDYLPYNRHVLRVRNSHYQERQWVLDVQMDKAFQLADTEHLLTYGSQVRQQRVTGSRDGYGTCLRAFGKCRTAGADSRDDRLKKSSDFPDPTIDTYDLFVQDQIRWDHWTFTPSARYDYTRLTPHLTDAFTHTVNPGDKYPVADGTRTWHRLSPTFGVTYDFDGHYTAYGQYAEGFRTPSAKALYGQFENLAAGYTVQPNPDLEPEKSRSYETGLRGRFGGSSFDVALFYNQYRDFIDENAIRLGTVQNTFKSMNIRRATIKGIEFKGRLDLHTLGASEGFYTRGSVAYAHGRNEDTGQPLNSINPLKGVFGLGYERQRYGGALSWTLASPQNRVDSSAFKAPDGGGAFNTPGFGLLDLTGHYRVIEHVTLNAGIYNLANKKYWVWDDVRSYDGTGEAGAVAPANLDRLTAPGRNFAINLVWNI
;
A
#
# COMPACT_ATOMS: atom_id res chain seq x y z
N MET A 1 40.83 -17.21 -13.12
CA MET A 1 40.35 -18.41 -12.40
C MET A 1 38.97 -18.09 -11.84
N TYR A 2 37.94 -18.42 -12.60
CA TYR A 2 36.56 -18.34 -12.17
C TYR A 2 35.97 -19.74 -12.33
N ARG A 3 35.80 -20.42 -11.23
CA ARG A 3 34.98 -21.63 -11.16
C ARG A 3 33.72 -21.29 -10.34
N GLY A 4 32.60 -21.48 -10.99
CA GLY A 4 31.45 -22.18 -10.51
C GLY A 4 30.59 -21.43 -9.48
N PHE A 5 29.62 -20.63 -9.93
CA PHE A 5 28.35 -20.55 -9.19
C PHE A 5 27.64 -21.89 -9.38
N ILE A 6 27.80 -22.72 -8.37
CA ILE A 6 27.10 -23.99 -8.23
C ILE A 6 25.64 -23.65 -8.01
N HIS A 7 24.77 -24.09 -8.91
CA HIS A 7 23.36 -24.28 -8.60
C HIS A 7 23.25 -25.25 -7.41
N SER A 8 23.15 -24.72 -6.20
CA SER A 8 22.68 -25.51 -5.07
C SER A 8 21.18 -25.67 -5.24
N ARG A 9 20.77 -26.77 -5.87
CA ARG A 9 19.44 -27.29 -5.72
C ARG A 9 19.25 -27.59 -4.22
N PHE A 10 18.62 -26.66 -3.52
CA PHE A 10 18.11 -26.93 -2.18
C PHE A 10 17.05 -28.01 -2.33
N ARG A 11 17.40 -29.21 -1.92
CA ARG A 11 16.41 -30.25 -1.61
C ARG A 11 15.61 -29.72 -0.44
N PRO A 12 14.25 -29.67 -0.52
CA PRO A 12 13.46 -29.42 0.66
C PRO A 12 13.73 -30.58 1.63
N SER A 13 14.23 -30.26 2.81
CA SER A 13 14.18 -31.21 3.92
C SER A 13 12.70 -31.47 4.19
N MET A 14 12.27 -32.68 3.85
CA MET A 14 10.98 -33.21 4.27
C MET A 14 10.98 -33.27 5.79
N LEU A 15 10.46 -32.26 6.45
CA LEU A 15 9.76 -32.48 7.71
C LEU A 15 8.42 -33.11 7.32
N GLY A 16 8.34 -34.41 7.52
CA GLY A 16 7.18 -35.22 7.20
C GLY A 16 5.95 -34.70 7.93
N THR A 17 5.07 -34.06 7.21
CA THR A 17 3.70 -33.84 7.64
C THR A 17 2.98 -35.20 7.42
N ALA A 18 2.90 -35.97 8.46
CA ALA A 18 2.05 -37.15 8.49
C ALA A 18 0.60 -36.68 8.38
N VAL A 19 0.04 -36.77 7.18
CA VAL A 19 -1.42 -36.65 6.98
C VAL A 19 -2.03 -37.96 7.45
N LEU A 20 -2.52 -37.98 8.69
CA LEU A 20 -3.44 -38.99 9.18
C LEU A 20 -4.79 -38.82 8.47
N LEU A 21 -5.03 -39.66 7.46
CA LEU A 21 -6.36 -39.87 6.90
C LEU A 21 -7.20 -40.63 7.95
N ALA A 22 -7.89 -39.89 8.82
CA ALA A 22 -8.94 -40.45 9.64
C ALA A 22 -10.20 -40.58 8.80
N SER A 23 -10.63 -41.79 8.55
CA SER A 23 -11.95 -42.12 7.98
C SER A 23 -13.04 -41.68 8.95
N VAL A 24 -13.71 -40.54 8.66
CA VAL A 24 -14.85 -40.05 9.45
C VAL A 24 -16.11 -40.75 8.96
N HIS A 25 -16.68 -41.58 9.80
CA HIS A 25 -18.07 -42.06 9.67
C HIS A 25 -19.00 -40.87 9.93
N ALA A 26 -19.81 -40.52 8.94
CA ALA A 26 -20.85 -39.52 9.09
C ALA A 26 -21.96 -40.09 10.01
N GLN A 27 -21.99 -39.62 11.24
CA GLN A 27 -23.20 -39.69 12.07
C GLN A 27 -24.05 -38.46 11.76
N GLY A 28 -25.31 -38.70 11.39
CA GLY A 28 -26.26 -37.65 11.13
C GLY A 28 -26.64 -36.93 12.42
N ASP A 29 -26.28 -35.65 12.52
CA ASP A 29 -26.73 -34.78 13.59
C ASP A 29 -28.07 -34.13 13.22
N ASN A 30 -29.00 -34.16 14.17
CA ASN A 30 -30.26 -33.46 14.15
C ASN A 30 -30.04 -31.94 13.91
N ALA A 31 -30.62 -31.42 12.83
CA ALA A 31 -30.63 -30.03 12.51
C ALA A 31 -31.40 -29.23 13.58
N GLY A 32 -30.69 -28.62 14.52
CA GLY A 32 -31.22 -27.51 15.29
C GLY A 32 -31.56 -26.36 14.35
N ALA A 33 -32.64 -25.64 14.64
CA ALA A 33 -33.06 -24.49 13.83
C ALA A 33 -31.89 -23.55 13.57
N PRO A 34 -31.68 -23.10 12.32
CA PRO A 34 -30.55 -22.23 12.00
C PRO A 34 -30.73 -20.89 12.71
N ALA A 35 -29.77 -20.50 13.51
CA ALA A 35 -29.66 -19.13 13.95
C ALA A 35 -29.49 -18.27 12.67
N ALA A 36 -30.40 -17.33 12.44
CA ALA A 36 -30.25 -16.33 11.39
C ALA A 36 -28.83 -15.75 11.51
N ALA A 37 -28.08 -15.71 10.40
CA ALA A 37 -26.75 -15.10 10.40
C ALA A 37 -26.91 -13.64 10.84
N VAL A 38 -26.60 -13.37 12.10
CA VAL A 38 -26.57 -12.00 12.63
C VAL A 38 -25.37 -11.36 11.92
N ILE A 39 -25.66 -10.46 10.99
CA ILE A 39 -24.62 -9.57 10.46
C ILE A 39 -24.25 -8.68 11.66
N LEU A 40 -23.12 -8.96 12.28
CA LEU A 40 -22.55 -8.07 13.29
C LEU A 40 -22.37 -6.70 12.65
N GLU A 41 -22.82 -5.67 13.34
CA GLU A 41 -22.66 -4.30 12.91
C GLU A 41 -21.16 -4.01 12.74
N GLN A 42 -20.75 -3.67 11.50
CA GLN A 42 -19.34 -3.35 11.24
C GLN A 42 -19.04 -1.98 11.81
N THR A 43 -17.96 -1.88 12.56
CA THR A 43 -17.46 -0.64 13.14
C THR A 43 -16.21 -0.14 12.41
N THR A 44 -15.93 1.16 12.51
CA THR A 44 -14.70 1.80 12.02
C THR A 44 -14.10 2.70 13.08
N ILE A 45 -12.78 2.78 13.11
CA ILE A 45 -12.01 3.74 13.92
C ILE A 45 -11.48 4.86 13.04
N SER A 46 -11.14 4.54 11.76
CA SER A 46 -10.45 5.48 10.86
C SER A 46 -11.28 6.70 10.49
N ALA A 47 -12.61 6.63 10.58
CA ALA A 47 -13.48 7.75 10.22
C ALA A 47 -13.60 8.81 11.31
N THR A 48 -13.38 8.43 12.58
CA THR A 48 -13.69 9.30 13.74
C THR A 48 -12.65 9.22 14.86
N ARG A 49 -11.56 8.47 14.68
CA ARG A 49 -10.54 8.12 15.70
C ARG A 49 -11.10 7.37 16.93
N GLY A 50 -12.37 7.09 16.97
CA GLY A 50 -13.07 6.26 17.95
C GLY A 50 -13.85 5.15 17.24
N GLU A 51 -14.11 4.05 17.92
CA GLU A 51 -14.91 2.97 17.36
C GLU A 51 -16.36 3.41 17.19
N GLN A 52 -16.85 3.41 15.97
CA GLN A 52 -18.20 3.83 15.59
C GLN A 52 -18.81 2.86 14.59
N PRO A 53 -20.13 2.62 14.64
CA PRO A 53 -20.86 1.92 13.60
C PRO A 53 -20.66 2.57 12.23
N LEU A 54 -20.51 1.78 11.16
CA LEU A 54 -20.32 2.32 9.81
C LEU A 54 -21.45 3.22 9.33
N ASP A 55 -22.64 3.00 9.81
CA ASP A 55 -23.86 3.74 9.43
C ASP A 55 -23.89 5.16 10.00
N THR A 56 -23.22 5.38 11.13
CA THR A 56 -23.22 6.69 11.82
C THR A 56 -22.12 7.62 11.32
N VAL A 57 -21.18 7.14 10.48
CA VAL A 57 -20.07 7.98 10.02
C VAL A 57 -20.38 8.65 8.67
N PRO A 58 -20.09 9.96 8.49
CA PRO A 58 -20.45 10.71 7.30
C PRO A 58 -19.45 10.55 6.14
N SER A 59 -18.85 9.35 5.95
CA SER A 59 -17.82 9.10 4.95
C SER A 59 -17.84 7.67 4.44
N THR A 60 -17.37 7.44 3.22
CA THR A 60 -17.27 6.09 2.65
C THR A 60 -16.08 5.34 3.22
N VAL A 61 -16.36 4.26 3.98
CA VAL A 61 -15.35 3.35 4.55
C VAL A 61 -15.62 1.91 4.11
N SER A 62 -14.56 1.17 3.79
CA SER A 62 -14.63 -0.29 3.65
C SER A 62 -13.80 -0.93 4.75
N VAL A 63 -14.35 -1.94 5.40
CA VAL A 63 -13.66 -2.77 6.40
C VAL A 63 -13.44 -4.16 5.82
N VAL A 64 -12.22 -4.68 5.94
CA VAL A 64 -11.83 -6.04 5.58
C VAL A 64 -11.28 -6.70 6.83
N ASP A 65 -12.02 -7.64 7.38
CA ASP A 65 -11.67 -8.37 8.62
C ASP A 65 -10.75 -9.58 8.35
N ARG A 66 -10.26 -10.19 9.42
CA ARG A 66 -9.37 -11.36 9.36
C ARG A 66 -9.99 -12.53 8.61
N GLU A 67 -11.26 -12.81 8.83
CA GLU A 67 -11.95 -13.93 8.18
C GLU A 67 -11.99 -13.74 6.67
N ARG A 68 -12.29 -12.54 6.20
CA ARG A 68 -12.27 -12.20 4.77
C ARG A 68 -10.86 -12.27 4.19
N LEU A 69 -9.83 -11.80 4.92
CA LEU A 69 -8.43 -11.93 4.49
C LEU A 69 -8.03 -13.41 4.28
N ASP A 70 -8.46 -14.31 5.16
CA ASP A 70 -8.19 -15.74 5.03
C ASP A 70 -8.98 -16.38 3.88
N ARG A 71 -10.28 -16.09 3.79
CA ARG A 71 -11.20 -16.63 2.78
C ARG A 71 -10.81 -16.23 1.36
N ASP A 72 -10.41 -14.97 1.17
CA ASP A 72 -9.98 -14.45 -0.12
C ASP A 72 -8.50 -14.78 -0.44
N ASN A 73 -7.82 -15.56 0.41
CA ASN A 73 -6.40 -15.96 0.27
C ASN A 73 -5.51 -14.73 -0.01
N VAL A 74 -5.65 -13.68 0.80
CA VAL A 74 -4.90 -12.44 0.63
C VAL A 74 -3.43 -12.64 0.98
N ASN A 75 -2.53 -12.45 0.02
CA ASN A 75 -1.09 -12.55 0.19
C ASN A 75 -0.38 -11.20 0.09
N ASP A 76 -1.00 -10.23 -0.57
CA ASP A 76 -0.48 -8.87 -0.72
C ASP A 76 -1.62 -7.84 -0.85
N ILE A 77 -1.23 -6.57 -1.01
CA ILE A 77 -2.16 -5.44 -1.16
C ILE A 77 -3.07 -5.59 -2.39
N GLN A 78 -2.61 -6.19 -3.49
CA GLN A 78 -3.44 -6.35 -4.68
C GLN A 78 -4.55 -7.37 -4.47
N ASP A 79 -4.23 -8.47 -3.77
CA ASP A 79 -5.23 -9.47 -3.40
C ASP A 79 -6.29 -8.87 -2.47
N LEU A 80 -5.88 -8.04 -1.50
CA LEU A 80 -6.78 -7.30 -0.60
C LEU A 80 -7.81 -6.47 -1.38
N LEU A 81 -7.39 -5.85 -2.50
CA LEU A 81 -8.21 -4.92 -3.29
C LEU A 81 -8.98 -5.58 -4.45
N ARG A 82 -8.87 -6.90 -4.61
CA ARG A 82 -9.45 -7.63 -5.74
C ARG A 82 -10.94 -7.31 -5.93
N HIS A 83 -11.69 -7.25 -4.86
CA HIS A 83 -13.13 -7.03 -4.86
C HIS A 83 -13.55 -5.63 -4.34
N GLU A 84 -12.59 -4.70 -4.15
CA GLU A 84 -12.88 -3.33 -3.73
C GLU A 84 -12.94 -2.40 -4.95
N PRO A 85 -14.10 -1.84 -5.31
CA PRO A 85 -14.21 -0.88 -6.39
C PRO A 85 -13.65 0.48 -5.97
N GLY A 86 -13.14 1.24 -6.95
CA GLY A 86 -12.60 2.58 -6.70
C GLY A 86 -11.24 2.61 -6.00
N ILE A 87 -10.70 1.44 -5.62
CA ILE A 87 -9.37 1.29 -5.02
C ILE A 87 -8.57 0.26 -5.80
N SER A 88 -7.28 0.52 -5.98
CA SER A 88 -6.34 -0.37 -6.65
C SER A 88 -4.92 -0.19 -6.10
N ALA A 89 -4.01 -1.06 -6.51
CA ALA A 89 -2.59 -0.94 -6.25
C ALA A 89 -1.82 -1.40 -7.48
N GLY A 90 -0.80 -0.63 -7.87
CA GLY A 90 0.06 -0.92 -9.01
C GLY A 90 1.46 -1.39 -8.58
N GLY A 91 2.25 -1.87 -9.56
CA GLY A 91 3.64 -2.28 -9.39
C GLY A 91 3.89 -3.78 -9.54
N THR A 92 2.90 -4.57 -9.95
CA THR A 92 3.08 -5.99 -10.25
C THR A 92 4.04 -6.17 -11.42
N GLY A 93 4.95 -7.14 -11.30
CA GLY A 93 5.93 -7.46 -12.35
C GLY A 93 7.08 -6.47 -12.50
N GLN A 94 7.13 -5.41 -11.69
CA GLN A 94 8.27 -4.50 -11.62
C GLN A 94 9.23 -4.94 -10.50
N ARG A 95 10.53 -4.71 -10.67
CA ARG A 95 11.54 -4.99 -9.65
C ARG A 95 11.18 -4.36 -8.31
N SER A 96 10.72 -3.13 -8.37
CA SER A 96 10.39 -2.34 -7.21
C SER A 96 9.11 -2.82 -6.49
N GLY A 97 8.24 -3.66 -7.12
CA GLY A 97 7.01 -4.23 -6.53
C GLY A 97 5.86 -3.22 -6.38
N ILE A 98 5.04 -3.35 -5.35
CA ILE A 98 3.81 -2.60 -5.18
C ILE A 98 4.06 -1.14 -4.74
N ASN A 99 3.57 -0.17 -5.50
CA ASN A 99 3.80 1.27 -5.30
C ASN A 99 2.91 1.91 -4.20
N GLY A 100 1.95 1.18 -3.64
CA GLY A 100 0.96 1.68 -2.70
C GLY A 100 -0.44 1.71 -3.29
N TYR A 101 -1.33 2.44 -2.62
CA TYR A 101 -2.74 2.53 -2.97
C TYR A 101 -3.03 3.64 -3.96
N ASN A 102 -4.05 3.41 -4.79
CA ASN A 102 -4.75 4.39 -5.58
C ASN A 102 -6.22 4.41 -5.14
N ILE A 103 -6.70 5.52 -4.60
CA ILE A 103 -8.08 5.71 -4.15
C ILE A 103 -8.72 6.80 -5.00
N ARG A 104 -9.78 6.47 -5.77
CA ARG A 104 -10.50 7.44 -6.62
C ARG A 104 -9.60 8.21 -7.59
N GLY A 105 -8.44 7.63 -7.99
CA GLY A 105 -7.47 8.27 -8.87
C GLY A 105 -6.43 9.16 -8.15
N ILE A 106 -6.36 9.13 -6.85
CA ILE A 106 -5.28 9.71 -6.06
C ILE A 106 -4.39 8.59 -5.54
N ASP A 107 -3.07 8.72 -5.72
CA ASP A 107 -2.12 7.66 -5.47
C ASP A 107 -0.81 8.11 -4.81
N GLY A 108 0.06 7.13 -4.57
CA GLY A 108 1.38 7.31 -4.01
C GLY A 108 1.33 7.87 -2.59
N ASN A 109 2.19 8.83 -2.32
CA ASN A 109 2.33 9.46 -1.00
C ASN A 109 1.17 10.40 -0.61
N ARG A 110 0.10 10.46 -1.43
CA ARG A 110 -1.14 11.20 -1.17
C ARG A 110 -2.21 10.36 -0.46
N ILE A 111 -1.95 9.07 -0.29
CA ILE A 111 -2.76 8.16 0.52
C ILE A 111 -2.01 7.85 1.79
N LEU A 112 -2.53 8.28 2.92
CA LEU A 112 -1.97 7.92 4.20
C LEU A 112 -2.11 6.40 4.40
N THR A 113 -1.02 5.73 4.71
CA THR A 113 -1.04 4.31 5.07
C THR A 113 -0.38 4.14 6.42
N GLN A 114 -1.05 3.48 7.34
CA GLN A 114 -0.59 3.35 8.72
C GLN A 114 -0.83 1.96 9.31
N VAL A 115 -0.03 1.57 10.28
CA VAL A 115 -0.18 0.34 11.08
C VAL A 115 -0.30 0.74 12.54
N ASP A 116 -1.44 0.43 13.17
CA ASP A 116 -1.78 0.83 14.54
C ASP A 116 -1.48 2.32 14.80
N GLY A 117 -1.90 3.21 13.87
CA GLY A 117 -1.71 4.66 13.97
C GLY A 117 -0.33 5.21 13.59
N VAL A 118 0.65 4.34 13.26
CA VAL A 118 1.98 4.76 12.84
C VAL A 118 2.11 4.72 11.32
N GLU A 119 2.41 5.87 10.70
CA GLU A 119 2.54 6.01 9.25
C GLU A 119 3.71 5.17 8.71
N ILE A 120 3.47 4.45 7.60
CA ILE A 120 4.54 3.78 6.87
C ILE A 120 5.32 4.78 6.00
N PRO A 121 6.58 4.47 5.61
CA PRO A 121 7.40 5.37 4.80
C PRO A 121 6.77 5.78 3.48
N ASP A 122 7.16 6.97 3.03
CA ASP A 122 6.88 7.44 1.68
C ASP A 122 7.60 6.58 0.64
N SER A 123 6.97 6.43 -0.53
CA SER A 123 7.67 5.92 -1.69
C SER A 123 8.69 6.94 -2.19
N PHE A 124 9.84 6.44 -2.64
CA PHE A 124 10.94 7.25 -3.17
C PHE A 124 11.40 6.68 -4.51
N PHE A 125 11.63 7.55 -5.47
CA PHE A 125 12.19 7.21 -6.76
C PHE A 125 13.43 8.06 -7.06
N GLY A 126 14.61 7.46 -7.01
CA GLY A 126 15.92 8.05 -7.37
C GLY A 126 16.49 7.44 -8.65
N GLY A 127 15.65 6.94 -9.54
CA GLY A 127 16.02 6.23 -10.78
C GLY A 127 15.86 4.71 -10.66
N PRO A 128 16.14 3.98 -11.76
CA PRO A 128 15.78 2.57 -11.89
C PRO A 128 16.43 1.59 -10.89
N TYR A 129 17.37 2.01 -10.11
CA TYR A 129 18.11 1.21 -9.14
C TYR A 129 18.07 1.79 -7.72
N ALA A 130 17.23 2.81 -7.52
CA ALA A 130 17.07 3.50 -6.23
C ALA A 130 15.59 3.85 -6.05
N GLN A 131 14.80 2.86 -5.61
CA GLN A 131 13.35 2.99 -5.45
C GLN A 131 12.95 2.41 -4.09
N SER A 132 12.24 3.19 -3.28
CA SER A 132 11.56 2.72 -2.08
C SER A 132 10.07 2.50 -2.39
N GLN A 133 9.51 1.42 -1.87
CA GLN A 133 8.14 0.98 -2.05
C GLN A 133 7.33 1.19 -0.80
N ARG A 134 6.01 1.03 -0.92
CA ARG A 134 5.09 1.13 0.22
C ARG A 134 4.54 -0.23 0.69
N ASN A 135 5.21 -1.34 0.36
CA ASN A 135 4.83 -2.67 0.82
C ASN A 135 5.62 -3.05 2.08
N TYR A 136 5.19 -2.57 3.23
CA TYR A 136 5.82 -2.79 4.53
C TYR A 136 4.96 -3.58 5.50
N VAL A 137 3.88 -4.24 5.03
CA VAL A 137 2.90 -4.90 5.89
C VAL A 137 2.71 -6.35 5.45
N ASP A 138 2.76 -7.27 6.41
CA ASP A 138 2.38 -8.67 6.22
C ASP A 138 0.89 -8.83 6.54
N PRO A 139 0.04 -9.32 5.61
CA PRO A 139 -1.36 -9.58 5.88
C PRO A 139 -1.62 -10.54 7.06
N GLU A 140 -0.66 -11.38 7.42
CA GLU A 140 -0.84 -12.39 8.48
C GLU A 140 -0.92 -11.81 9.90
N ILE A 141 -0.34 -10.62 10.14
CA ILE A 141 -0.45 -9.95 11.44
C ILE A 141 -1.70 -9.08 11.57
N ILE A 142 -2.51 -8.96 10.52
CA ILE A 142 -3.60 -7.99 10.46
C ILE A 142 -4.91 -8.63 10.91
N LYS A 143 -5.60 -8.03 11.89
CA LYS A 143 -6.95 -8.39 12.28
C LYS A 143 -8.00 -7.75 11.39
N ARG A 144 -7.79 -6.47 10.99
CA ARG A 144 -8.66 -5.77 10.04
C ARG A 144 -7.92 -4.67 9.29
N VAL A 145 -8.40 -4.35 8.10
CA VAL A 145 -7.96 -3.21 7.29
C VAL A 145 -9.15 -2.30 7.08
N GLU A 146 -8.96 -1.00 7.30
CA GLU A 146 -9.96 0.02 7.03
C GLU A 146 -9.48 0.91 5.88
N LEU A 147 -10.36 1.13 4.92
CA LEU A 147 -10.10 1.88 3.69
C LEU A 147 -11.04 3.09 3.68
N LEU A 148 -10.58 4.24 4.16
CA LEU A 148 -11.32 5.50 4.17
C LEU A 148 -11.06 6.25 2.87
N ARG A 149 -12.11 6.63 2.15
CA ARG A 149 -12.05 7.36 0.89
C ARG A 149 -12.25 8.85 1.10
N GLY A 150 -11.47 9.63 0.36
CA GLY A 150 -11.51 11.10 0.46
C GLY A 150 -10.58 11.68 1.52
N PRO A 151 -10.44 13.01 1.59
CA PRO A 151 -9.54 13.67 2.53
C PRO A 151 -9.90 13.42 3.99
N ALA A 152 -8.91 13.18 4.81
CA ALA A 152 -9.05 12.98 6.26
C ALA A 152 -7.98 13.76 7.05
N SER A 153 -7.50 14.88 6.50
CA SER A 153 -6.44 15.67 7.16
C SER A 153 -6.89 16.31 8.47
N SER A 154 -8.20 16.48 8.70
CA SER A 154 -8.74 16.94 10.00
C SER A 154 -8.48 15.98 11.15
N LEU A 155 -8.21 14.70 10.86
CA LEU A 155 -7.91 13.68 11.86
C LEU A 155 -6.44 13.23 11.82
N TYR A 156 -5.86 13.14 10.60
CA TYR A 156 -4.57 12.48 10.37
C TYR A 156 -3.48 13.41 9.81
N GLY A 157 -3.80 14.67 9.50
CA GLY A 157 -2.83 15.66 9.02
C GLY A 157 -2.37 15.45 7.59
N SER A 158 -1.10 15.79 7.34
CA SER A 158 -0.45 15.67 6.04
C SER A 158 -0.49 14.24 5.52
N SER A 159 -0.49 14.05 4.18
CA SER A 159 -0.58 12.77 3.46
C SER A 159 -1.98 12.13 3.36
N ALA A 160 -2.96 12.53 4.18
CA ALA A 160 -4.35 12.06 4.08
C ALA A 160 -5.19 12.90 3.11
N ILE A 161 -4.62 13.27 1.95
CA ILE A 161 -5.28 14.16 0.97
C ILE A 161 -6.25 13.42 0.05
N GLY A 162 -6.02 12.13 -0.21
CA GLY A 162 -6.84 11.29 -1.08
C GLY A 162 -7.54 10.15 -0.36
N GLY A 163 -7.13 9.81 0.86
CA GLY A 163 -7.69 8.74 1.66
C GLY A 163 -6.74 8.22 2.73
N VAL A 164 -7.24 7.27 3.52
CA VAL A 164 -6.46 6.61 4.58
C VAL A 164 -6.64 5.10 4.47
N VAL A 165 -5.54 4.36 4.61
CA VAL A 165 -5.51 2.92 4.78
C VAL A 165 -4.92 2.60 6.14
N SER A 166 -5.76 2.09 7.03
CA SER A 166 -5.38 1.74 8.39
C SER A 166 -5.35 0.23 8.55
N TYR A 167 -4.20 -0.29 8.94
CA TYR A 167 -4.02 -1.68 9.34
C TYR A 167 -4.02 -1.77 10.86
N TYR A 168 -4.85 -2.65 11.39
CA TYR A 168 -4.89 -2.98 12.81
C TYR A 168 -4.34 -4.38 13.02
N THR A 169 -3.30 -4.49 13.86
CA THR A 169 -2.62 -5.76 14.08
C THR A 169 -3.34 -6.63 15.11
N LEU A 170 -3.13 -7.95 15.02
CA LEU A 170 -3.64 -8.92 15.97
C LEU A 170 -3.31 -8.53 17.42
N ALA A 171 -4.26 -8.80 18.31
CA ALA A 171 -4.13 -8.65 19.76
C ALA A 171 -4.46 -9.99 20.45
N PRO A 172 -4.11 -10.17 21.73
CA PRO A 172 -4.35 -11.44 22.43
C PRO A 172 -5.82 -11.89 22.36
N GLU A 173 -6.78 -11.00 22.48
CA GLU A 173 -8.22 -11.27 22.41
C GLU A 173 -8.69 -11.80 21.06
N ASP A 174 -7.95 -11.53 19.96
CA ASP A 174 -8.26 -12.06 18.62
C ASP A 174 -7.90 -13.56 18.48
N ILE A 175 -7.14 -14.10 19.43
CA ILE A 175 -6.63 -15.49 19.41
C ILE A 175 -7.22 -16.31 20.55
N LEU A 176 -7.42 -15.70 21.72
CA LEU A 176 -7.97 -16.37 22.90
C LEU A 176 -9.46 -16.68 22.69
N MET A 177 -9.84 -17.94 22.80
CA MET A 177 -11.24 -18.33 22.78
C MET A 177 -11.94 -17.95 24.10
N PRO A 178 -13.25 -17.70 24.11
CA PRO A 178 -13.98 -17.39 25.33
C PRO A 178 -13.74 -18.43 26.43
N GLY A 179 -13.30 -17.96 27.61
CA GLY A 179 -13.01 -18.81 28.77
C GLY A 179 -11.72 -19.63 28.68
N LYS A 180 -10.83 -19.31 27.73
CA LYS A 180 -9.50 -19.93 27.63
C LYS A 180 -8.40 -18.90 27.92
N ASP A 181 -7.41 -19.35 28.69
CA ASP A 181 -6.24 -18.52 29.03
C ASP A 181 -5.06 -18.71 28.03
N ILE A 182 -5.14 -19.70 27.16
CA ILE A 182 -4.15 -19.97 26.12
C ILE A 182 -4.89 -20.23 24.82
N GLY A 183 -4.40 -19.62 23.75
CA GLY A 183 -4.89 -19.82 22.40
C GLY A 183 -3.75 -19.88 21.39
N ALA A 184 -3.99 -20.57 20.29
CA ALA A 184 -3.05 -20.61 19.17
C ALA A 184 -3.80 -20.55 17.84
N ARG A 185 -3.18 -19.92 16.84
CA ARG A 185 -3.64 -19.91 15.47
C ARG A 185 -2.49 -20.31 14.56
N LEU A 186 -2.65 -21.42 13.84
CA LEU A 186 -1.68 -21.91 12.86
C LEU A 186 -2.27 -21.77 11.46
N LYS A 187 -1.49 -21.33 10.50
CA LYS A 187 -1.91 -21.25 9.10
C LYS A 187 -0.81 -21.74 8.17
N SER A 188 -1.20 -22.52 7.18
CA SER A 188 -0.35 -22.89 6.05
C SER A 188 -1.11 -22.66 4.75
N GLY A 189 -0.44 -22.11 3.76
CA GLY A 189 -1.06 -21.76 2.50
C GLY A 189 -0.14 -21.90 1.29
N TYR A 190 -0.74 -22.05 0.11
CA TYR A 190 -0.06 -22.09 -1.17
C TYR A 190 -0.80 -21.25 -2.21
N SER A 191 -0.06 -20.55 -3.03
CA SER A 191 -0.56 -19.80 -4.19
C SER A 191 0.19 -20.19 -5.45
N SER A 192 -0.53 -20.63 -6.48
CA SER A 192 0.10 -20.97 -7.76
C SER A 192 0.46 -19.76 -8.62
N ALA A 193 -0.02 -18.54 -8.29
CA ALA A 193 0.26 -17.34 -9.05
C ALA A 193 1.75 -16.92 -8.99
N ASP A 194 2.44 -17.30 -7.92
CA ASP A 194 3.86 -17.03 -7.64
C ASP A 194 4.56 -18.23 -7.01
N GLU A 195 3.94 -19.42 -7.07
CA GLU A 195 4.42 -20.66 -6.44
C GLU A 195 4.73 -20.49 -4.94
N GLY A 196 3.96 -19.57 -4.30
CA GLY A 196 4.22 -19.07 -2.97
C GLY A 196 3.73 -19.99 -1.86
N TRP A 197 4.61 -20.32 -0.91
CA TRP A 197 4.29 -21.06 0.32
C TRP A 197 4.31 -20.14 1.53
N LEU A 198 3.22 -20.16 2.29
CA LEU A 198 3.04 -19.44 3.54
C LEU A 198 2.97 -20.41 4.71
N THR A 199 3.62 -20.05 5.82
CA THR A 199 3.44 -20.66 7.12
C THR A 199 3.41 -19.57 8.18
N SER A 200 2.41 -19.60 9.05
CA SER A 200 2.33 -18.68 10.20
C SER A 200 1.85 -19.38 11.46
N ALA A 201 2.29 -18.87 12.60
CA ALA A 201 1.91 -19.32 13.93
C ALA A 201 1.72 -18.12 14.84
N THR A 202 0.59 -18.06 15.52
CA THR A 202 0.28 -17.05 16.54
C THR A 202 -0.05 -17.80 17.83
N LEU A 203 0.57 -17.39 18.93
CA LEU A 203 0.30 -17.88 20.29
C LEU A 203 -0.16 -16.69 21.12
N ALA A 204 -1.18 -16.87 21.92
CA ALA A 204 -1.63 -15.91 22.90
C ALA A 204 -1.85 -16.57 24.27
N GLY A 205 -1.63 -15.82 25.32
CA GLY A 205 -1.82 -16.26 26.69
C GLY A 205 -2.28 -15.14 27.60
N ARG A 206 -3.11 -15.47 28.59
CA ARG A 206 -3.54 -14.57 29.65
C ARG A 206 -3.26 -15.20 31.02
N THR A 207 -2.71 -14.44 31.93
CA THR A 207 -2.43 -14.90 33.31
C THR A 207 -2.72 -13.76 34.26
N GLY A 208 -3.85 -13.85 35.00
CA GLY A 208 -4.32 -12.75 35.82
C GLY A 208 -4.57 -11.49 35.01
N GLU A 209 -3.92 -10.39 35.37
CA GLU A 209 -4.01 -9.09 34.70
C GLU A 209 -3.11 -8.96 33.48
N PHE A 210 -2.30 -9.96 33.15
CA PHE A 210 -1.33 -9.90 32.06
C PHE A 210 -1.78 -10.73 30.87
N ASP A 211 -1.63 -10.19 29.68
CA ASP A 211 -1.78 -10.92 28.44
C ASP A 211 -0.55 -10.79 27.52
N THR A 212 -0.41 -11.72 26.61
CA THR A 212 0.72 -11.76 25.68
C THR A 212 0.30 -12.34 24.34
N LEU A 213 0.96 -11.89 23.28
CA LEU A 213 0.84 -12.47 21.94
C LEU A 213 2.22 -12.57 21.30
N LEU A 214 2.48 -13.70 20.64
CA LEU A 214 3.64 -13.87 19.76
C LEU A 214 3.17 -14.43 18.42
N HIS A 215 3.45 -13.72 17.34
CA HIS A 215 3.20 -14.15 15.97
C HIS A 215 4.51 -14.26 15.19
N LEU A 216 4.61 -15.32 14.40
CA LEU A 216 5.70 -15.56 13.45
C LEU A 216 5.11 -15.97 12.11
N SER A 217 5.56 -15.38 11.01
CA SER A 217 5.20 -15.79 9.67
C SER A 217 6.41 -15.83 8.74
N GLN A 218 6.34 -16.73 7.77
CA GLN A 218 7.27 -16.80 6.65
C GLN A 218 6.51 -17.14 5.38
N ARG A 219 6.79 -16.40 4.30
CA ARG A 219 6.35 -16.69 2.95
C ARG A 219 7.56 -16.76 2.03
N ASN A 220 7.64 -17.80 1.21
CA ASN A 220 8.62 -17.92 0.12
C ASN A 220 7.83 -18.01 -1.19
N GLY A 221 8.29 -17.34 -2.23
CA GLY A 221 7.63 -17.34 -3.54
C GLY A 221 8.58 -16.89 -4.63
N HIS A 222 8.07 -16.86 -5.85
CA HIS A 222 8.79 -16.48 -7.05
C HIS A 222 8.14 -15.25 -7.70
N GLU A 223 8.52 -14.93 -8.93
CA GLU A 223 7.84 -13.92 -9.72
C GLU A 223 6.37 -14.28 -9.97
N LYS A 224 5.48 -13.31 -9.96
CA LYS A 224 4.10 -13.55 -10.39
C LYS A 224 4.09 -13.96 -11.87
N GLN A 225 3.37 -15.01 -12.17
CA GLN A 225 3.19 -15.50 -13.54
C GLN A 225 2.54 -14.43 -14.42
N SER A 226 2.93 -14.39 -15.67
CA SER A 226 2.35 -13.50 -16.68
C SER A 226 1.98 -14.31 -17.93
N PHE A 227 1.29 -13.71 -18.89
CA PHE A 227 1.02 -14.32 -20.20
C PHE A 227 2.19 -14.22 -21.17
N GLY A 228 3.33 -13.71 -20.74
CA GLY A 228 4.52 -13.65 -21.56
C GLY A 228 5.17 -15.03 -21.68
N GLU A 229 5.25 -15.58 -22.89
CA GLU A 229 5.75 -16.95 -23.16
C GLU A 229 7.22 -16.99 -23.62
N HIS A 230 7.77 -15.84 -24.03
CA HIS A 230 9.16 -15.82 -24.51
C HIS A 230 10.14 -15.67 -23.34
N HIS A 231 10.78 -16.78 -22.97
CA HIS A 231 11.71 -16.91 -21.84
C HIS A 231 13.17 -16.53 -22.15
N GLY A 232 13.47 -16.09 -23.38
CA GLY A 232 14.80 -15.62 -23.76
C GLY A 232 15.30 -14.43 -22.94
N THR A 233 16.28 -13.73 -23.44
CA THR A 233 16.86 -12.54 -22.81
C THR A 233 16.68 -11.29 -23.66
N GLY A 234 16.82 -10.12 -23.03
CA GLY A 234 16.78 -8.82 -23.69
C GLY A 234 15.37 -8.37 -24.08
N LEU A 235 15.31 -7.48 -25.07
CA LEU A 235 14.06 -6.85 -25.49
C LEU A 235 13.01 -7.81 -26.02
N ALA A 236 13.43 -8.98 -26.53
CA ALA A 236 12.51 -10.02 -27.01
C ALA A 236 11.83 -10.79 -25.88
N ARG A 237 12.34 -10.70 -24.63
CA ARG A 237 11.76 -11.40 -23.49
C ARG A 237 10.39 -10.81 -23.15
N THR A 238 9.35 -11.65 -23.15
CA THR A 238 8.00 -11.28 -22.72
C THR A 238 7.60 -11.93 -21.40
N ALA A 239 8.25 -13.01 -20.97
CA ALA A 239 8.06 -13.61 -19.65
C ALA A 239 8.57 -12.67 -18.53
N ALA A 240 7.97 -12.73 -17.36
CA ALA A 240 8.44 -12.02 -16.17
C ALA A 240 9.91 -12.37 -15.86
N ASP A 241 10.64 -11.43 -15.29
CA ASP A 241 12.03 -11.68 -14.90
C ASP A 241 12.05 -12.61 -13.66
N PRO A 242 12.91 -13.65 -13.64
CA PRO A 242 12.97 -14.58 -12.52
C PRO A 242 13.26 -13.87 -11.18
N GLN A 243 12.51 -14.23 -10.18
CA GLN A 243 12.62 -13.66 -8.85
C GLN A 243 12.43 -14.74 -7.78
N ASP A 244 13.29 -14.73 -6.77
CA ASP A 244 13.10 -15.44 -5.51
C ASP A 244 12.75 -14.41 -4.42
N ALA A 245 11.63 -14.60 -3.76
CA ALA A 245 11.14 -13.70 -2.71
C ALA A 245 10.98 -14.45 -1.39
N ARG A 246 11.38 -13.81 -0.29
CA ARG A 246 11.19 -14.32 1.06
C ARG A 246 10.74 -13.20 1.99
N THR A 247 9.51 -13.29 2.47
CA THR A 247 8.94 -12.39 3.48
C THR A 247 8.92 -13.07 4.83
N THR A 248 9.29 -12.35 5.88
CA THR A 248 9.20 -12.81 7.27
C THR A 248 8.63 -11.71 8.14
N ASN A 249 7.83 -12.09 9.13
CA ASN A 249 7.31 -11.15 10.12
C ASN A 249 7.36 -11.74 11.52
N VAL A 250 7.58 -10.86 12.50
CA VAL A 250 7.48 -11.12 13.94
C VAL A 250 6.61 -10.01 14.53
N LEU A 251 5.55 -10.39 15.26
CA LEU A 251 4.78 -9.47 16.10
C LEU A 251 4.76 -10.03 17.53
N ALA A 252 5.17 -9.24 18.49
CA ALA A 252 5.07 -9.55 19.90
C ALA A 252 4.34 -8.43 20.63
N LYS A 253 3.35 -8.79 21.45
CA LYS A 253 2.62 -7.85 22.31
C LYS A 253 2.62 -8.38 23.73
N ALA A 254 2.63 -7.47 24.70
CA ALA A 254 2.42 -7.75 26.12
C ALA A 254 1.54 -6.66 26.69
N GLY A 255 0.52 -7.02 27.44
CA GLY A 255 -0.45 -6.13 28.03
C GLY A 255 -0.56 -6.34 29.53
N TRP A 256 -0.88 -5.27 30.25
CA TRP A 256 -1.21 -5.27 31.66
C TRP A 256 -2.56 -4.54 31.84
N HIS A 257 -3.59 -5.31 32.20
CA HIS A 257 -4.95 -4.84 32.52
C HIS A 257 -5.04 -4.66 34.03
N TYR A 258 -4.71 -3.47 34.51
CA TYR A 258 -4.73 -3.21 35.97
C TYR A 258 -6.14 -2.87 36.50
N THR A 259 -7.10 -2.62 35.60
CA THR A 259 -8.56 -2.68 35.81
C THR A 259 -9.21 -3.33 34.59
N ASP A 260 -10.53 -3.50 34.61
CA ASP A 260 -11.27 -4.05 33.46
C ASP A 260 -11.22 -3.14 32.23
N ASP A 261 -11.10 -1.82 32.43
CA ASP A 261 -11.12 -0.81 31.37
C ASP A 261 -9.75 -0.19 31.08
N ASP A 262 -8.73 -0.43 31.93
CA ASP A 262 -7.46 0.25 31.83
C ASP A 262 -6.35 -0.71 31.42
N HIS A 263 -5.63 -0.35 30.38
CA HIS A 263 -4.66 -1.23 29.74
C HIS A 263 -3.35 -0.50 29.39
N LEU A 264 -2.21 -1.06 29.81
CA LEU A 264 -0.88 -0.65 29.39
C LEU A 264 -0.28 -1.73 28.49
N GLY A 265 0.03 -1.40 27.25
CA GLY A 265 0.51 -2.35 26.24
C GLY A 265 1.92 -2.02 25.72
N LEU A 266 2.68 -3.07 25.44
CA LEU A 266 3.96 -3.01 24.73
C LEU A 266 3.82 -3.74 23.40
N THR A 267 4.42 -3.21 22.34
CA THR A 267 4.41 -3.82 21.01
C THR A 267 5.82 -3.83 20.43
N TYR A 268 6.22 -4.97 19.88
CA TYR A 268 7.38 -5.10 19.00
C TYR A 268 6.94 -5.74 17.69
N GLU A 269 7.32 -5.15 16.55
CA GLU A 269 7.05 -5.68 15.24
C GLU A 269 8.28 -5.57 14.35
N ARG A 270 8.55 -6.64 13.57
CA ARG A 270 9.60 -6.64 12.55
C ARG A 270 9.11 -7.33 11.29
N TYR A 271 8.99 -6.56 10.23
CA TYR A 271 8.73 -7.01 8.86
C TYR A 271 10.03 -7.03 8.05
N ARG A 272 10.25 -8.05 7.23
CA ARG A 272 11.37 -8.09 6.29
C ARG A 272 10.97 -8.85 5.02
N ASP A 273 11.22 -8.24 3.87
CA ASP A 273 11.04 -8.80 2.53
C ASP A 273 12.39 -8.76 1.79
N ASN A 274 12.89 -9.91 1.36
CA ASN A 274 14.13 -10.06 0.59
C ASN A 274 13.77 -10.60 -0.80
N ARG A 275 14.37 -10.01 -1.83
CA ARG A 275 14.15 -10.39 -3.22
C ARG A 275 15.45 -10.50 -3.98
N ASP A 276 15.68 -11.65 -4.60
CA ASP A 276 16.77 -11.89 -5.56
C ASP A 276 16.15 -11.93 -6.95
N ILE A 277 16.62 -11.06 -7.86
CA ILE A 277 16.01 -10.85 -9.18
C ILE A 277 17.05 -10.95 -10.25
N ASP A 278 16.82 -11.80 -11.27
CA ASP A 278 17.62 -11.89 -12.48
C ASP A 278 16.93 -11.08 -13.59
N LEU A 279 17.41 -9.85 -13.86
CA LEU A 279 16.80 -8.91 -14.80
C LEU A 279 17.11 -9.33 -16.27
N LYS A 280 16.66 -10.53 -16.67
CA LYS A 280 16.91 -11.10 -18.00
C LYS A 280 16.36 -10.24 -19.13
N SER A 281 15.29 -9.50 -18.88
CA SER A 281 14.73 -8.55 -19.84
C SER A 281 15.68 -7.39 -20.17
N ALA A 282 16.64 -7.09 -19.28
CA ALA A 282 17.63 -6.06 -19.48
C ALA A 282 18.92 -6.54 -20.20
N TYR A 283 19.05 -7.83 -20.49
CA TYR A 283 20.24 -8.37 -21.16
C TYR A 283 20.32 -7.93 -22.63
N GLY A 284 21.52 -8.00 -23.19
CA GLY A 284 21.75 -7.58 -24.57
C GLY A 284 21.74 -6.06 -24.71
N GLY A 285 20.97 -5.53 -25.58
CA GLY A 285 20.93 -4.12 -25.97
C GLY A 285 21.16 -3.94 -27.48
N PRO A 286 21.50 -2.76 -27.91
CA PRO A 286 22.11 -1.66 -27.15
C PRO A 286 21.10 -0.77 -26.41
N TYR A 287 21.40 -0.41 -25.17
CA TYR A 287 20.63 0.53 -24.37
C TYR A 287 21.37 1.87 -24.24
N GLY A 288 20.63 2.97 -24.23
CA GLY A 288 21.17 4.32 -24.18
C GLY A 288 21.64 4.86 -25.53
N LYS A 289 22.06 6.13 -25.56
CA LYS A 289 22.52 6.83 -26.76
C LYS A 289 23.98 7.27 -26.62
N GLY A 290 24.68 7.43 -27.74
CA GLY A 290 26.04 7.98 -27.76
C GLY A 290 27.01 7.21 -26.87
N VAL A 291 27.81 7.92 -26.09
CA VAL A 291 28.81 7.35 -25.16
C VAL A 291 28.20 6.57 -24.01
N GLY A 292 26.90 6.75 -23.74
CA GLY A 292 26.13 5.98 -22.76
C GLY A 292 25.60 4.62 -23.22
N ARG A 293 25.84 4.25 -24.49
CA ARG A 293 25.37 2.98 -25.07
C ARG A 293 25.99 1.77 -24.37
N ARG A 294 25.14 0.83 -23.93
CA ARG A 294 25.54 -0.35 -23.15
C ARG A 294 24.90 -1.60 -23.70
N MET A 295 25.62 -2.71 -23.60
CA MET A 295 25.12 -4.07 -23.85
C MET A 295 25.32 -4.88 -22.57
N TYR A 296 24.23 -5.25 -21.89
CA TYR A 296 24.32 -6.03 -20.67
C TYR A 296 24.52 -7.51 -20.96
N ARG A 297 25.55 -8.10 -20.38
CA ARG A 297 25.79 -9.56 -20.36
C ARG A 297 25.00 -10.21 -19.23
N SER A 298 24.92 -9.52 -18.09
CA SER A 298 24.05 -9.87 -16.98
C SER A 298 23.67 -8.63 -16.16
N ARG A 299 22.51 -8.69 -15.53
CA ARG A 299 22.07 -7.69 -14.58
C ARG A 299 21.19 -8.37 -13.54
N ALA A 300 21.56 -8.26 -12.25
CA ALA A 300 20.85 -8.86 -11.16
C ALA A 300 20.59 -7.85 -10.05
N GLY A 301 19.51 -8.03 -9.33
CA GLY A 301 19.12 -7.26 -8.16
C GLY A 301 19.04 -8.13 -6.91
N ASN A 302 19.48 -7.59 -5.77
CA ASN A 302 19.23 -8.16 -4.45
C ASN A 302 18.68 -7.01 -3.59
N ASP A 303 17.39 -7.09 -3.28
CA ASP A 303 16.65 -6.01 -2.63
C ASP A 303 16.13 -6.48 -1.27
N THR A 304 16.26 -5.65 -0.25
CA THR A 304 15.71 -5.89 1.09
C THR A 304 14.86 -4.70 1.49
N VAL A 305 13.60 -4.97 1.85
CA VAL A 305 12.70 -4.02 2.49
C VAL A 305 12.46 -4.47 3.92
N SER A 306 12.59 -3.58 4.89
CA SER A 306 12.35 -3.91 6.29
C SER A 306 11.70 -2.77 7.04
N ARG A 307 10.83 -3.11 8.01
CA ARG A 307 10.24 -2.18 8.96
C ARG A 307 10.31 -2.81 10.35
N GLU A 308 10.79 -2.04 11.31
CA GLU A 308 10.82 -2.42 12.72
C GLU A 308 10.15 -1.33 13.53
N ARG A 309 9.21 -1.71 14.39
CA ARG A 309 8.43 -0.82 15.25
C ARG A 309 8.46 -1.32 16.68
N GLN A 310 8.63 -0.38 17.60
CA GLN A 310 8.54 -0.56 19.04
C GLN A 310 7.58 0.48 19.58
N GLY A 311 6.62 0.06 20.40
CA GLY A 311 5.60 0.96 20.92
C GLY A 311 5.21 0.64 22.35
N ILE A 312 4.83 1.66 23.06
CA ILE A 312 4.10 1.61 24.31
C ILE A 312 2.79 2.37 24.12
N ALA A 313 1.68 1.80 24.57
CA ALA A 313 0.36 2.41 24.51
C ALA A 313 -0.33 2.26 25.85
N HIS A 314 -1.06 3.27 26.25
CA HIS A 314 -1.82 3.27 27.49
C HIS A 314 -3.22 3.82 27.21
N ASP A 315 -4.20 3.09 27.63
CA ASP A 315 -5.63 3.36 27.46
C ASP A 315 -6.25 3.25 28.84
N PHE A 316 -6.86 4.35 29.34
CA PHE A 316 -7.40 4.37 30.68
C PHE A 316 -8.58 5.34 30.84
N SER A 317 -9.45 4.98 31.74
CA SER A 317 -10.63 5.75 32.12
C SER A 317 -10.29 6.84 33.15
N LEU A 318 -10.83 8.05 32.94
CA LEU A 318 -10.63 9.20 33.85
C LEU A 318 -11.93 9.95 34.03
N SER A 319 -12.60 9.73 35.16
CA SER A 319 -13.83 10.47 35.48
C SER A 319 -13.54 11.93 35.91
N SER A 320 -13.29 12.78 34.90
CA SER A 320 -12.97 14.20 35.15
C SER A 320 -13.84 15.15 34.32
N ALA A 321 -13.76 16.44 34.63
CA ALA A 321 -14.50 17.46 33.89
C ALA A 321 -14.03 17.61 32.44
N VAL A 322 -12.78 17.21 32.15
CA VAL A 322 -12.16 17.39 30.83
C VAL A 322 -12.11 16.12 29.98
N ALA A 323 -12.00 14.94 30.60
CA ALA A 323 -11.95 13.68 29.88
C ALA A 323 -12.61 12.56 30.68
N ASP A 324 -13.28 11.63 30.00
CA ASP A 324 -13.76 10.36 30.54
C ASP A 324 -12.78 9.23 30.21
N HIS A 325 -12.06 9.40 29.12
CA HIS A 325 -11.15 8.40 28.63
C HIS A 325 -9.92 9.05 28.00
N ILE A 326 -8.74 8.48 28.22
CA ILE A 326 -7.47 8.96 27.67
C ILE A 326 -6.72 7.80 27.03
N LYS A 327 -6.29 8.00 25.80
CA LYS A 327 -5.40 7.11 25.06
C LYS A 327 -4.13 7.84 24.72
N TRP A 328 -2.98 7.24 25.02
CA TRP A 328 -1.73 7.75 24.46
C TRP A 328 -0.82 6.61 24.00
N SER A 329 -0.02 6.90 23.00
CA SER A 329 1.00 5.96 22.54
C SER A 329 2.29 6.68 22.17
N LEU A 330 3.43 6.04 22.46
CA LEU A 330 4.74 6.45 22.01
C LEU A 330 5.33 5.32 21.17
N ASN A 331 5.64 5.61 19.93
CA ASN A 331 6.17 4.65 18.97
C ASN A 331 7.51 5.13 18.41
N HIS A 332 8.44 4.19 18.25
CA HIS A 332 9.64 4.36 17.44
C HIS A 332 9.58 3.39 16.26
N GLN A 333 9.77 3.89 15.06
CA GLN A 333 9.82 3.08 13.85
C GLN A 333 11.07 3.36 13.03
N THR A 334 11.67 2.29 12.51
CA THR A 334 12.72 2.37 11.48
C THR A 334 12.32 1.53 10.29
N ALA A 335 12.28 2.14 9.12
CA ALA A 335 12.02 1.43 7.87
C ALA A 335 13.17 1.67 6.89
N LYS A 336 13.54 0.63 6.14
CA LYS A 336 14.68 0.64 5.22
C LYS A 336 14.33 -0.05 3.92
N THR A 337 14.86 0.49 2.83
CA THR A 337 14.95 -0.17 1.54
C THR A 337 16.41 -0.17 1.11
N ASP A 338 17.00 -1.35 1.05
CA ASP A 338 18.36 -1.57 0.58
C ASP A 338 18.31 -2.30 -0.76
N GLN A 339 18.83 -1.70 -1.82
CA GLN A 339 18.86 -2.27 -3.16
C GLN A 339 20.28 -2.42 -3.64
N ARG A 340 20.63 -3.64 -4.06
CA ARG A 340 21.92 -3.93 -4.66
C ARG A 340 21.76 -4.37 -6.10
N THR A 341 22.40 -3.68 -7.03
CA THR A 341 22.39 -4.04 -8.46
C THR A 341 23.78 -4.45 -8.90
N VAL A 342 23.92 -5.65 -9.43
CA VAL A 342 25.15 -6.19 -10.02
C VAL A 342 24.99 -6.18 -11.52
N GLU A 343 25.93 -5.55 -12.24
CA GLU A 343 25.87 -5.35 -13.68
C GLU A 343 27.19 -5.80 -14.33
N ASP A 344 27.07 -6.62 -15.36
CA ASP A 344 28.14 -6.94 -16.29
C ASP A 344 27.74 -6.41 -17.68
N TYR A 345 28.46 -5.42 -18.21
CA TYR A 345 28.08 -4.79 -19.46
C TYR A 345 29.28 -4.32 -20.29
N LEU A 346 29.04 -4.17 -21.58
CA LEU A 346 30.01 -3.74 -22.59
C LEU A 346 29.65 -2.35 -23.12
N PRO A 347 30.26 -1.25 -22.63
CA PRO A 347 30.21 0.03 -23.30
C PRO A 347 31.33 0.13 -24.33
N TYR A 348 30.99 0.06 -25.63
CA TYR A 348 31.96 0.02 -26.72
C TYR A 348 33.03 -1.12 -26.56
N ASN A 349 34.32 -0.80 -26.59
CA ASN A 349 35.43 -1.76 -26.45
C ASN A 349 35.85 -1.99 -24.98
N ARG A 350 34.99 -1.80 -24.04
CA ARG A 350 35.28 -1.96 -22.59
C ARG A 350 34.42 -3.05 -22.03
N HIS A 351 34.88 -3.68 -20.96
CA HIS A 351 34.12 -4.59 -20.13
C HIS A 351 34.03 -3.98 -18.74
N VAL A 352 32.84 -3.77 -18.25
CA VAL A 352 32.58 -3.15 -16.93
C VAL A 352 31.81 -4.10 -16.06
N LEU A 353 32.40 -4.44 -14.92
CA LEU A 353 31.72 -5.07 -13.79
C LEU A 353 31.41 -3.99 -12.78
N ARG A 354 30.14 -3.79 -12.44
CA ARG A 354 29.71 -2.75 -11.52
C ARG A 354 28.70 -3.28 -10.50
N VAL A 355 28.91 -2.90 -9.24
CA VAL A 355 27.92 -3.03 -8.17
C VAL A 355 27.47 -1.65 -7.77
N ARG A 356 26.16 -1.47 -7.67
CA ARG A 356 25.55 -0.25 -7.14
C ARG A 356 24.66 -0.64 -5.98
N ASN A 357 24.86 0.01 -4.84
CA ASN A 357 24.00 -0.06 -3.69
C ASN A 357 23.20 1.23 -3.58
N SER A 358 21.94 1.12 -3.22
CA SER A 358 21.07 2.23 -2.87
C SER A 358 20.47 1.95 -1.52
N HIS A 359 20.53 2.93 -0.63
CA HIS A 359 20.02 2.87 0.73
C HIS A 359 19.02 4.00 0.93
N TYR A 360 17.81 3.66 1.31
CA TYR A 360 16.80 4.61 1.75
C TYR A 360 16.31 4.20 3.12
N GLN A 361 16.34 5.13 4.07
CA GLN A 361 15.92 4.85 5.44
C GLN A 361 15.10 6.01 5.98
N GLU A 362 14.05 5.64 6.71
CA GLU A 362 13.20 6.55 7.45
C GLU A 362 13.12 6.08 8.90
N ARG A 363 13.38 6.99 9.83
CA ARG A 363 13.22 6.78 11.27
C ARG A 363 12.25 7.80 11.80
N GLN A 364 11.33 7.37 12.66
CA GLN A 364 10.40 8.30 13.29
C GLN A 364 10.12 7.94 14.74
N TRP A 365 9.89 9.00 15.51
CA TRP A 365 9.24 8.95 16.81
C TRP A 365 7.87 9.59 16.68
N VAL A 366 6.85 8.94 17.24
CA VAL A 366 5.46 9.43 17.20
C VAL A 366 4.89 9.31 18.61
N LEU A 367 4.52 10.44 19.18
CA LEU A 367 3.71 10.53 20.39
C LEU A 367 2.30 10.98 19.97
N ASP A 368 1.30 10.18 20.26
CA ASP A 368 -0.12 10.49 20.01
C ASP A 368 -0.85 10.48 21.34
N VAL A 369 -1.67 11.50 21.58
CA VAL A 369 -2.50 11.64 22.80
C VAL A 369 -3.91 12.01 22.35
N GLN A 370 -4.87 11.24 22.79
CA GLN A 370 -6.30 11.46 22.54
C GLN A 370 -7.07 11.43 23.85
N MET A 371 -8.05 12.31 23.95
CA MET A 371 -8.99 12.40 25.05
C MET A 371 -10.41 12.39 24.50
N ASP A 372 -11.28 11.64 25.16
CA ASP A 372 -12.69 11.55 24.81
C ASP A 372 -13.54 12.02 26.00
N LYS A 373 -14.55 12.85 25.73
CA LYS A 373 -15.49 13.37 26.75
C LYS A 373 -16.93 13.27 26.25
N ALA A 374 -17.76 12.49 26.90
CA ALA A 374 -19.18 12.45 26.67
C ALA A 374 -19.89 13.45 27.63
N PHE A 375 -20.86 14.20 27.10
CA PHE A 375 -21.71 15.10 27.89
C PHE A 375 -23.03 15.38 27.17
N GLN A 376 -23.99 15.88 27.91
CA GLN A 376 -25.25 16.34 27.34
C GLN A 376 -25.37 17.87 27.49
N LEU A 377 -25.89 18.51 26.43
CA LEU A 377 -26.17 19.92 26.39
C LEU A 377 -27.58 20.13 25.82
N ALA A 378 -28.52 20.56 26.68
CA ALA A 378 -29.94 20.61 26.33
C ALA A 378 -30.43 19.24 25.78
N ASP A 379 -31.00 19.21 24.59
CA ASP A 379 -31.55 18.02 23.96
C ASP A 379 -30.49 17.30 23.03
N THR A 380 -29.22 17.64 23.17
CA THR A 380 -28.12 17.03 22.34
C THR A 380 -27.16 16.20 23.18
N GLU A 381 -26.72 15.08 22.62
CA GLU A 381 -25.65 14.26 23.17
C GLU A 381 -24.36 14.56 22.42
N HIS A 382 -23.29 14.79 23.16
CA HIS A 382 -21.97 15.12 22.62
C HIS A 382 -20.95 14.04 22.96
N LEU A 383 -20.15 13.66 21.99
CA LEU A 383 -18.91 12.92 22.17
C LEU A 383 -17.76 13.75 21.59
N LEU A 384 -17.08 14.48 22.46
CA LEU A 384 -15.95 15.32 22.11
C LEU A 384 -14.67 14.50 22.16
N THR A 385 -14.00 14.37 21.00
CA THR A 385 -12.68 13.74 20.84
C THR A 385 -11.68 14.82 20.47
N TYR A 386 -10.59 14.94 21.24
CA TYR A 386 -9.56 15.95 20.98
C TYR A 386 -8.19 15.43 21.41
N GLY A 387 -7.14 16.02 20.87
CA GLY A 387 -5.81 15.55 21.18
C GLY A 387 -4.71 16.24 20.40
N SER A 388 -3.54 15.63 20.46
CA SER A 388 -2.30 16.13 19.85
C SER A 388 -1.43 14.97 19.39
N GLN A 389 -0.74 15.17 18.27
CA GLN A 389 0.32 14.27 17.85
C GLN A 389 1.62 15.07 17.66
N VAL A 390 2.71 14.52 18.16
CA VAL A 390 4.07 15.03 17.92
C VAL A 390 4.84 13.97 17.17
N ARG A 391 5.35 14.32 16.00
CA ARG A 391 6.16 13.42 15.17
C ARG A 391 7.49 14.07 14.81
N GLN A 392 8.57 13.34 15.05
CA GLN A 392 9.88 13.67 14.52
C GLN A 392 10.32 12.55 13.57
N GLN A 393 10.62 12.90 12.34
CA GLN A 393 11.00 12.00 11.28
C GLN A 393 12.35 12.41 10.71
N ARG A 394 13.24 11.44 10.49
CA ARG A 394 14.50 11.62 9.79
C ARG A 394 14.54 10.71 8.57
N VAL A 395 14.80 11.29 7.40
CA VAL A 395 14.93 10.57 6.14
C VAL A 395 16.38 10.62 5.68
N THR A 396 16.92 9.51 5.24
CA THR A 396 18.28 9.44 4.69
C THR A 396 18.27 8.65 3.39
N GLY A 397 18.99 9.14 2.39
CA GLY A 397 19.15 8.47 1.11
C GLY A 397 20.62 8.50 0.68
N SER A 398 21.17 7.35 0.25
CA SER A 398 22.52 7.34 -0.29
C SER A 398 22.74 6.22 -1.29
N ARG A 399 23.74 6.41 -2.14
CA ARG A 399 24.19 5.43 -3.12
C ARG A 399 25.69 5.29 -3.05
N ASP A 400 26.17 4.05 -3.16
CA ASP A 400 27.60 3.72 -3.24
C ASP A 400 27.83 2.49 -4.13
N GLY A 401 28.98 1.87 -4.04
CA GLY A 401 29.32 0.64 -4.74
C GLY A 401 30.74 0.63 -5.23
N TYR A 402 30.98 -0.18 -6.24
CA TYR A 402 32.29 -0.27 -6.90
C TYR A 402 32.13 -0.64 -8.38
N GLY A 403 33.17 -0.36 -9.18
CA GLY A 403 33.13 -0.69 -10.60
C GLY A 403 34.52 -0.87 -11.16
N THR A 404 34.78 -2.07 -11.70
CA THR A 404 36.00 -2.39 -12.42
C THR A 404 35.75 -2.31 -13.90
N CYS A 405 36.59 -1.55 -14.61
CA CYS A 405 36.57 -1.39 -16.04
C CYS A 405 37.82 -2.02 -16.64
N LEU A 406 37.63 -2.93 -17.61
CA LEU A 406 38.72 -3.62 -18.32
C LEU A 406 38.73 -3.22 -19.80
N ARG A 407 39.91 -3.03 -20.38
CA ARG A 407 40.16 -2.90 -21.81
C ARG A 407 41.02 -4.08 -22.29
N ALA A 408 41.14 -4.25 -23.59
CA ALA A 408 42.03 -5.27 -24.18
C ALA A 408 43.47 -5.15 -23.61
N PHE A 409 43.92 -3.94 -23.29
CA PHE A 409 45.25 -3.63 -22.73
C PHE A 409 45.14 -2.87 -21.40
N GLY A 410 44.73 -3.56 -20.31
CA GLY A 410 44.74 -3.01 -18.97
C GLY A 410 43.41 -2.46 -18.45
N LYS A 411 43.44 -1.87 -17.23
CA LYS A 411 42.27 -1.27 -16.60
C LYS A 411 41.90 0.10 -17.21
N CYS A 412 40.64 0.39 -17.28
CA CYS A 412 40.10 1.72 -17.61
C CYS A 412 39.31 2.28 -16.43
N ARG A 413 39.18 3.60 -16.38
CA ARG A 413 38.41 4.26 -15.33
C ARG A 413 36.92 4.03 -15.53
N THR A 414 36.21 3.56 -14.50
CA THR A 414 34.75 3.51 -14.46
C THR A 414 34.24 4.90 -14.09
N ALA A 415 33.20 5.37 -14.78
CA ALA A 415 32.56 6.66 -14.45
C ALA A 415 32.06 6.64 -13.00
N GLY A 416 32.47 7.60 -12.20
CA GLY A 416 32.12 7.73 -10.79
C GLY A 416 32.98 6.92 -9.82
N ALA A 417 33.90 6.06 -10.29
CA ALA A 417 34.83 5.34 -9.45
C ALA A 417 36.01 6.22 -8.98
N ASP A 418 36.48 5.99 -7.76
CA ASP A 418 37.76 6.54 -7.30
C ASP A 418 38.90 5.97 -8.14
N SER A 419 39.90 6.79 -8.44
CA SER A 419 41.04 6.38 -9.25
C SER A 419 41.97 5.39 -8.54
N ARG A 420 41.79 5.18 -7.22
CA ARG A 420 42.68 4.39 -6.39
C ARG A 420 42.22 2.97 -6.15
N ASP A 421 40.86 2.73 -6.04
CA ASP A 421 40.35 1.47 -5.52
C ASP A 421 39.05 0.96 -6.18
N ASP A 422 38.67 1.49 -7.34
CA ASP A 422 37.44 1.12 -8.07
C ASP A 422 36.13 1.37 -7.25
N ARG A 423 36.18 2.00 -6.07
CA ARG A 423 34.99 2.38 -5.33
C ARG A 423 34.24 3.54 -5.99
N LEU A 424 32.93 3.45 -6.03
CA LEU A 424 32.08 4.58 -6.40
C LEU A 424 31.98 5.53 -5.22
N LYS A 425 32.13 6.82 -5.46
CA LYS A 425 31.92 7.81 -4.41
C LYS A 425 30.51 7.70 -3.86
N LYS A 426 30.39 7.72 -2.52
CA LYS A 426 29.09 7.82 -1.88
C LYS A 426 28.41 9.10 -2.30
N SER A 427 27.14 9.00 -2.71
CA SER A 427 26.35 10.11 -3.23
C SER A 427 24.94 10.08 -2.67
N SER A 428 24.26 11.22 -2.63
CA SER A 428 22.85 11.36 -2.28
C SER A 428 22.19 12.35 -3.24
N ASP A 429 20.91 12.15 -3.54
CA ASP A 429 20.14 13.04 -4.44
C ASP A 429 19.50 14.21 -3.70
N PHE A 430 19.45 14.17 -2.36
CA PHE A 430 18.89 15.21 -1.49
C PHE A 430 19.62 15.24 -0.14
N PRO A 431 19.62 16.37 0.59
CA PRO A 431 20.17 16.44 1.95
C PRO A 431 19.32 15.60 2.91
N ASP A 432 19.90 15.08 3.96
CA ASP A 432 19.18 14.31 4.99
C ASP A 432 18.24 15.25 5.77
N PRO A 433 16.90 15.20 5.61
CA PRO A 433 16.01 16.08 6.36
C PRO A 433 15.68 15.52 7.74
N THR A 434 15.47 16.43 8.70
CA THR A 434 14.63 16.19 9.87
C THR A 434 13.30 16.91 9.65
N ILE A 435 12.18 16.20 9.87
CA ILE A 435 10.83 16.73 9.74
C ILE A 435 10.16 16.61 11.10
N ASP A 436 9.88 17.77 11.71
CA ASP A 436 9.15 17.88 12.97
C ASP A 436 7.72 18.33 12.68
N THR A 437 6.74 17.56 13.15
CA THR A 437 5.32 17.87 13.02
C THR A 437 4.68 17.93 14.40
N TYR A 438 3.91 19.00 14.64
CA TYR A 438 3.15 19.24 15.84
C TYR A 438 1.72 19.57 15.44
N ASP A 439 0.75 18.96 16.07
CA ASP A 439 -0.64 19.21 15.75
C ASP A 439 -1.57 19.18 16.96
N LEU A 440 -2.72 19.78 16.76
CA LEU A 440 -3.86 19.72 17.66
C LEU A 440 -5.10 19.42 16.84
N PHE A 441 -5.92 18.50 17.28
CA PHE A 441 -7.18 18.17 16.64
C PHE A 441 -8.34 18.17 17.62
N VAL A 442 -9.52 18.41 17.08
CA VAL A 442 -10.80 18.35 17.82
C VAL A 442 -11.89 17.88 16.88
N GLN A 443 -12.74 17.02 17.37
CA GLN A 443 -13.98 16.56 16.73
C GLN A 443 -15.07 16.47 17.77
N ASP A 444 -16.28 16.87 17.42
CA ASP A 444 -17.47 16.67 18.25
C ASP A 444 -18.52 15.89 17.47
N GLN A 445 -19.01 14.80 18.02
CA GLN A 445 -20.17 14.09 17.51
C GLN A 445 -21.39 14.55 18.29
N ILE A 446 -22.24 15.34 17.63
CA ILE A 446 -23.44 15.94 18.19
C ILE A 446 -24.66 15.16 17.72
N ARG A 447 -25.28 14.40 18.58
CA ARG A 447 -26.50 13.66 18.27
C ARG A 447 -27.70 14.48 18.69
N TRP A 448 -28.65 14.69 17.79
CA TRP A 448 -29.89 15.38 17.99
C TRP A 448 -31.02 14.68 17.25
N ASP A 449 -31.86 13.96 17.99
CA ASP A 449 -32.92 13.12 17.40
C ASP A 449 -32.34 12.16 16.35
N HIS A 450 -32.80 12.23 15.10
CA HIS A 450 -32.31 11.45 13.97
C HIS A 450 -31.02 12.00 13.30
N TRP A 451 -30.54 13.16 13.71
CA TRP A 451 -29.38 13.82 13.15
C TRP A 451 -28.10 13.52 13.96
N THR A 452 -27.00 13.30 13.25
CA THR A 452 -25.67 13.42 13.85
C THR A 452 -24.84 14.41 13.04
N PHE A 453 -24.34 15.45 13.72
CA PHE A 453 -23.41 16.41 13.16
C PHE A 453 -22.01 16.13 13.66
N THR A 454 -21.02 16.16 12.76
CA THR A 454 -19.62 15.85 13.11
C THR A 454 -18.70 16.96 12.61
N PRO A 455 -18.68 18.16 13.25
CA PRO A 455 -17.64 19.14 13.00
C PRO A 455 -16.29 18.63 13.52
N SER A 456 -15.24 18.83 12.74
CA SER A 456 -13.87 18.57 13.17
C SER A 456 -12.88 19.57 12.56
N ALA A 457 -11.77 19.78 13.25
CA ALA A 457 -10.70 20.63 12.79
C ALA A 457 -9.36 20.15 13.35
N ARG A 458 -8.32 20.31 12.55
CA ARG A 458 -6.94 20.07 12.97
C ARG A 458 -6.06 21.21 12.53
N TYR A 459 -5.18 21.64 13.41
CA TYR A 459 -4.10 22.58 13.09
C TYR A 459 -2.77 21.84 13.11
N ASP A 460 -2.07 21.86 11.99
CA ASP A 460 -0.74 21.27 11.83
C ASP A 460 0.32 22.35 11.67
N TYR A 461 1.47 22.15 12.33
CA TYR A 461 2.70 22.88 12.12
C TYR A 461 3.79 21.89 11.74
N THR A 462 4.36 22.03 10.54
CA THR A 462 5.43 21.17 10.05
C THR A 462 6.68 21.99 9.76
N ARG A 463 7.83 21.53 10.28
CA ARG A 463 9.15 22.11 10.02
C ARG A 463 10.04 21.07 9.39
N LEU A 464 10.57 21.36 8.20
CA LEU A 464 11.57 20.55 7.53
C LEU A 464 12.92 21.25 7.54
N THR A 465 13.91 20.60 8.16
CA THR A 465 15.29 21.10 8.28
C THR A 465 16.22 20.20 7.49
N PRO A 466 16.79 20.63 6.36
CA PRO A 466 17.76 19.86 5.61
C PRO A 466 19.12 19.86 6.31
N HIS A 467 19.80 18.69 6.33
CA HIS A 467 21.17 18.57 6.79
C HIS A 467 22.06 18.17 5.62
N LEU A 468 22.96 19.07 5.24
CA LEU A 468 23.93 18.81 4.19
C LEU A 468 24.89 17.71 4.63
N THR A 469 25.06 16.69 3.80
CA THR A 469 26.00 15.59 4.03
C THR A 469 27.08 15.58 2.96
N ASP A 470 28.24 15.01 3.26
CA ASP A 470 29.32 14.84 2.27
C ASP A 470 28.82 14.07 1.03
N ALA A 471 27.92 13.09 1.23
CA ALA A 471 27.32 12.34 0.14
C ALA A 471 26.50 13.23 -0.79
N PHE A 472 25.74 14.19 -0.26
CA PHE A 472 24.96 15.15 -1.04
C PHE A 472 25.86 16.19 -1.69
N THR A 473 26.77 16.82 -0.94
CA THR A 473 27.66 17.86 -1.46
C THR A 473 28.61 17.36 -2.55
N HIS A 474 28.99 16.06 -2.53
CA HIS A 474 29.73 15.43 -3.63
C HIS A 474 28.88 15.17 -4.88
N THR A 475 27.56 15.05 -4.75
CA THR A 475 26.63 14.83 -5.87
C THR A 475 26.33 16.14 -6.60
N VAL A 476 26.25 17.22 -5.84
CA VAL A 476 26.14 18.59 -6.32
C VAL A 476 27.51 19.02 -6.86
N ASN A 477 27.58 19.27 -8.16
CA ASN A 477 28.86 19.47 -8.84
C ASN A 477 29.55 20.76 -8.38
N PRO A 478 30.86 20.76 -8.08
CA PRO A 478 31.61 21.96 -7.63
C PRO A 478 31.69 23.13 -8.63
N GLY A 479 31.14 22.99 -9.83
CA GLY A 479 31.09 24.08 -10.83
C GLY A 479 29.73 24.77 -10.92
N ASP A 480 28.96 24.75 -9.91
CA ASP A 480 27.53 24.94 -9.71
C ASP A 480 26.88 26.03 -10.56
N LYS A 481 26.05 25.56 -11.49
CA LYS A 481 25.07 26.40 -12.19
C LYS A 481 23.84 26.69 -11.30
N TYR A 482 23.65 25.97 -10.20
CA TYR A 482 22.50 26.12 -9.32
C TYR A 482 22.94 26.15 -7.86
N PRO A 483 22.44 27.12 -7.08
CA PRO A 483 22.73 27.16 -5.65
C PRO A 483 22.16 25.94 -4.94
N VAL A 484 22.89 25.42 -3.96
CA VAL A 484 22.39 24.35 -3.08
C VAL A 484 21.25 24.90 -2.25
N ALA A 485 20.09 24.27 -2.34
CA ALA A 485 18.97 24.62 -1.49
C ALA A 485 19.13 23.96 -0.11
N ASP A 486 19.37 24.76 0.92
CA ASP A 486 19.67 24.31 2.29
C ASP A 486 18.79 24.97 3.37
N GLY A 487 17.87 25.85 2.95
CA GLY A 487 17.01 26.59 3.87
C GLY A 487 15.93 25.71 4.52
N THR A 488 15.77 25.84 5.84
CA THR A 488 14.62 25.27 6.57
C THR A 488 13.31 25.80 6.00
N ARG A 489 12.31 24.93 5.88
CA ARG A 489 10.94 25.25 5.46
C ARG A 489 9.96 24.94 6.58
N THR A 490 8.96 25.80 6.70
CA THR A 490 7.87 25.65 7.66
C THR A 490 6.54 25.85 6.99
N TRP A 491 5.58 25.02 7.35
CA TRP A 491 4.21 25.14 6.90
C TRP A 491 3.27 25.02 8.10
N HIS A 492 2.15 25.70 8.00
CA HIS A 492 1.05 25.55 8.96
C HIS A 492 -0.27 25.47 8.21
N ARG A 493 -1.18 24.68 8.72
CA ARG A 493 -2.47 24.46 8.06
C ARG A 493 -3.56 24.18 9.09
N LEU A 494 -4.71 24.83 8.90
CA LEU A 494 -5.98 24.45 9.51
C LEU A 494 -6.76 23.62 8.49
N SER A 495 -7.16 22.40 8.85
CA SER A 495 -7.91 21.47 8.03
C SER A 495 -9.27 21.18 8.66
N PRO A 496 -10.36 21.86 8.25
CA PRO A 496 -11.69 21.60 8.75
C PRO A 496 -12.35 20.43 8.01
N THR A 497 -13.26 19.74 8.72
CA THR A 497 -14.22 18.80 8.15
C THR A 497 -15.57 19.02 8.83
N PHE A 498 -16.63 18.88 8.06
CA PHE A 498 -17.99 18.91 8.58
C PHE A 498 -18.77 17.74 7.97
N GLY A 499 -19.24 16.85 8.83
CA GLY A 499 -20.08 15.73 8.47
C GLY A 499 -21.49 15.87 9.03
N VAL A 500 -22.45 15.30 8.32
CA VAL A 500 -23.83 15.18 8.79
C VAL A 500 -24.38 13.84 8.36
N THR A 501 -25.09 13.16 9.26
CA THR A 501 -25.90 11.98 8.93
C THR A 501 -27.33 12.21 9.42
N TYR A 502 -28.26 11.59 8.69
CA TYR A 502 -29.69 11.54 9.05
C TYR A 502 -30.18 10.10 8.99
N ASP A 503 -30.60 9.57 10.09
CA ASP A 503 -31.22 8.25 10.21
C ASP A 503 -32.72 8.37 10.00
N PHE A 504 -33.29 7.73 8.97
CA PHE A 504 -34.71 7.80 8.68
C PHE A 504 -35.55 6.91 9.62
N ASP A 505 -35.06 5.69 9.91
CA ASP A 505 -35.85 4.68 10.60
C ASP A 505 -35.02 3.53 11.20
N GLY A 506 -33.70 3.73 11.40
CA GLY A 506 -32.75 2.69 11.81
C GLY A 506 -32.34 1.74 10.69
N HIS A 507 -32.92 1.89 9.47
CA HIS A 507 -32.59 1.08 8.30
C HIS A 507 -31.90 1.86 7.19
N TYR A 508 -32.22 3.13 7.06
CA TYR A 508 -31.68 3.99 6.00
C TYR A 508 -31.01 5.22 6.60
N THR A 509 -29.79 5.48 6.17
CA THR A 509 -29.02 6.66 6.61
C THR A 509 -28.54 7.45 5.39
N ALA A 510 -28.94 8.71 5.28
CA ALA A 510 -28.33 9.65 4.35
C ALA A 510 -27.16 10.35 5.03
N TYR A 511 -26.12 10.66 4.26
CA TYR A 511 -24.99 11.42 4.79
C TYR A 511 -24.46 12.45 3.81
N GLY A 512 -23.79 13.47 4.35
CA GLY A 512 -23.06 14.47 3.60
C GLY A 512 -21.79 14.86 4.34
N GLN A 513 -20.72 15.14 3.58
CA GLN A 513 -19.44 15.56 4.15
C GLN A 513 -18.80 16.65 3.29
N TYR A 514 -18.24 17.65 3.95
CA TYR A 514 -17.22 18.55 3.44
C TYR A 514 -15.91 18.29 4.17
N ALA A 515 -14.79 18.12 3.43
CA ALA A 515 -13.49 17.89 4.03
C ALA A 515 -12.38 18.62 3.27
N GLU A 516 -11.41 19.20 3.99
CA GLU A 516 -10.17 19.71 3.42
C GLU A 516 -9.01 18.76 3.72
N GLY A 517 -8.07 18.68 2.78
CA GLY A 517 -6.82 17.95 2.93
C GLY A 517 -5.63 18.76 2.45
N PHE A 518 -4.45 18.38 2.95
CA PHE A 518 -3.20 18.98 2.48
C PHE A 518 -2.06 17.93 2.54
N ARG A 519 -0.97 18.23 1.79
CA ARG A 519 0.28 17.48 1.87
C ARG A 519 1.45 18.41 1.67
N THR A 520 2.43 18.37 2.58
CA THR A 520 3.68 19.12 2.45
C THR A 520 4.59 18.50 1.40
N PRO A 521 5.41 19.32 0.68
CA PRO A 521 6.39 18.81 -0.26
C PRO A 521 7.42 17.90 0.40
N SER A 522 7.84 16.83 -0.31
CA SER A 522 8.91 15.96 0.15
C SER A 522 10.29 16.67 0.08
N ALA A 523 11.25 16.22 0.89
CA ALA A 523 12.61 16.76 0.84
C ALA A 523 13.26 16.59 -0.53
N LYS A 524 12.98 15.47 -1.23
CA LYS A 524 13.44 15.26 -2.60
C LYS A 524 12.86 16.28 -3.56
N ALA A 525 11.56 16.58 -3.45
CA ALA A 525 10.90 17.55 -4.31
C ALA A 525 11.47 18.96 -4.14
N LEU A 526 11.78 19.35 -2.89
CA LEU A 526 12.33 20.67 -2.54
C LEU A 526 13.80 20.82 -2.90
N TYR A 527 14.62 19.84 -2.54
CA TYR A 527 16.08 19.95 -2.51
C TYR A 527 16.78 19.00 -3.49
N GLY A 528 16.04 18.13 -4.18
CA GLY A 528 16.62 17.14 -5.08
C GLY A 528 17.49 17.79 -6.16
N GLN A 529 18.77 17.38 -6.23
CA GLN A 529 19.73 17.89 -7.20
C GLN A 529 20.63 16.78 -7.71
N PHE A 530 20.71 16.64 -9.02
CA PHE A 530 21.53 15.63 -9.67
C PHE A 530 21.83 16.02 -11.11
N GLU A 531 23.05 15.77 -11.57
CA GLU A 531 23.45 16.00 -12.95
C GLU A 531 24.00 14.71 -13.58
N ASN A 532 23.54 14.37 -14.76
CA ASN A 532 24.03 13.27 -15.57
C ASN A 532 24.30 13.73 -17.00
N LEU A 533 25.44 14.36 -17.20
CA LEU A 533 25.87 14.87 -18.52
C LEU A 533 25.95 13.75 -19.57
N ALA A 534 26.39 12.55 -19.16
CA ALA A 534 26.51 11.41 -20.08
C ALA A 534 25.16 10.88 -20.58
N ALA A 535 24.08 11.07 -19.82
CA ALA A 535 22.71 10.73 -20.21
C ALA A 535 21.89 11.94 -20.67
N GLY A 536 22.46 13.15 -20.63
CA GLY A 536 21.84 14.38 -21.13
C GLY A 536 20.68 14.89 -20.27
N TYR A 537 20.75 14.73 -18.93
CA TYR A 537 19.72 15.29 -18.05
C TYR A 537 20.26 15.84 -16.73
N THR A 538 19.51 16.76 -16.16
CA THR A 538 19.74 17.32 -14.82
C THR A 538 18.45 17.33 -14.02
N VAL A 539 18.55 17.17 -12.72
CA VAL A 539 17.47 17.39 -11.74
C VAL A 539 17.79 18.66 -10.97
N GLN A 540 16.83 19.56 -10.88
CA GLN A 540 16.96 20.85 -10.21
C GLN A 540 16.08 20.93 -8.98
N PRO A 541 16.56 21.54 -7.87
CA PRO A 541 15.75 21.79 -6.69
C PRO A 541 14.65 22.81 -6.96
N ASN A 542 13.55 22.72 -6.23
CA ASN A 542 12.50 23.73 -6.20
C ASN A 542 12.08 24.03 -4.76
N PRO A 543 12.82 24.91 -4.06
CA PRO A 543 12.49 25.25 -2.68
C PRO A 543 11.19 26.07 -2.54
N ASP A 544 10.60 26.56 -3.64
CA ASP A 544 9.39 27.39 -3.65
C ASP A 544 8.11 26.58 -3.86
N LEU A 545 8.17 25.26 -3.71
CA LEU A 545 6.98 24.40 -3.81
C LEU A 545 6.00 24.72 -2.67
N GLU A 546 4.75 24.91 -3.08
CA GLU A 546 3.61 25.03 -2.17
C GLU A 546 3.05 23.65 -1.77
N PRO A 547 2.48 23.51 -0.56
CA PRO A 547 1.76 22.30 -0.17
C PRO A 547 0.58 22.02 -1.09
N GLU A 548 0.38 20.75 -1.40
CA GLU A 548 -0.82 20.27 -2.09
C GLU A 548 -2.05 20.45 -1.21
N LYS A 549 -3.19 20.81 -1.83
CA LYS A 549 -4.46 21.10 -1.12
C LYS A 549 -5.61 20.39 -1.81
N SER A 550 -6.56 19.88 -1.04
CA SER A 550 -7.83 19.36 -1.56
C SER A 550 -9.03 19.93 -0.85
N ARG A 551 -10.17 19.94 -1.56
CA ARG A 551 -11.52 20.15 -1.03
C ARG A 551 -12.40 19.06 -1.59
N SER A 552 -13.11 18.36 -0.71
CA SER A 552 -13.99 17.26 -1.06
C SER A 552 -15.41 17.56 -0.60
N TYR A 553 -16.35 17.21 -1.45
CA TYR A 553 -17.78 17.15 -1.18
C TYR A 553 -18.24 15.74 -1.47
N GLU A 554 -18.83 15.10 -0.49
CA GLU A 554 -19.37 13.75 -0.61
C GLU A 554 -20.79 13.72 -0.07
N THR A 555 -21.66 12.94 -0.70
CA THR A 555 -22.99 12.61 -0.19
C THR A 555 -23.34 11.18 -0.56
N GLY A 556 -24.12 10.52 0.26
CA GLY A 556 -24.49 9.15 0.03
C GLY A 556 -25.74 8.73 0.79
N LEU A 557 -26.16 7.51 0.46
CA LEU A 557 -27.29 6.83 1.09
C LEU A 557 -26.87 5.39 1.40
N ARG A 558 -27.12 4.96 2.62
CA ARG A 558 -26.92 3.58 3.08
C ARG A 558 -28.23 2.95 3.47
N GLY A 559 -28.32 1.64 3.30
CA GLY A 559 -29.43 0.85 3.78
C GLY A 559 -28.98 -0.47 4.39
N ARG A 560 -29.64 -0.89 5.46
CA ARG A 560 -29.41 -2.14 6.18
C ARG A 560 -30.77 -2.77 6.51
N PHE A 561 -31.04 -3.94 5.99
CA PHE A 561 -32.33 -4.62 6.23
C PHE A 561 -32.22 -6.11 5.98
N GLY A 562 -32.69 -6.93 6.90
CA GLY A 562 -32.89 -8.38 6.72
C GLY A 562 -31.68 -9.13 6.16
N GLY A 563 -30.46 -8.85 6.61
CA GLY A 563 -29.21 -9.48 6.08
C GLY A 563 -28.73 -8.85 4.77
N SER A 564 -29.43 -7.86 4.23
CA SER A 564 -29.06 -7.10 3.04
C SER A 564 -28.49 -5.72 3.39
N SER A 565 -27.67 -5.18 2.51
CA SER A 565 -27.11 -3.83 2.69
C SER A 565 -26.77 -3.20 1.35
N PHE A 566 -26.80 -1.87 1.30
CA PHE A 566 -26.23 -1.11 0.19
C PHE A 566 -25.61 0.19 0.68
N ASP A 567 -24.67 0.71 -0.09
CA ASP A 567 -24.04 2.03 0.07
C ASP A 567 -23.88 2.65 -1.31
N VAL A 568 -24.37 3.88 -1.51
CA VAL A 568 -24.20 4.69 -2.71
C VAL A 568 -23.53 5.98 -2.31
N ALA A 569 -22.41 6.33 -2.94
CA ALA A 569 -21.69 7.57 -2.70
C ALA A 569 -21.49 8.36 -4.00
N LEU A 570 -21.71 9.66 -3.92
CA LEU A 570 -21.37 10.63 -4.96
C LEU A 570 -20.29 11.56 -4.40
N PHE A 571 -19.24 11.80 -5.15
CA PHE A 571 -18.15 12.66 -4.68
C PHE A 571 -17.69 13.66 -5.75
N TYR A 572 -17.23 14.82 -5.28
CA TYR A 572 -16.61 15.86 -6.08
C TYR A 572 -15.42 16.46 -5.33
N ASN A 573 -14.22 16.23 -5.88
CA ASN A 573 -12.95 16.61 -5.27
C ASN A 573 -12.25 17.65 -6.13
N GLN A 574 -11.81 18.74 -5.52
CA GLN A 574 -10.98 19.77 -6.13
C GLN A 574 -9.59 19.72 -5.52
N TYR A 575 -8.57 19.73 -6.37
CA TYR A 575 -7.17 19.72 -5.97
C TYR A 575 -6.46 20.96 -6.49
N ARG A 576 -5.58 21.51 -5.67
CA ARG A 576 -4.72 22.65 -6.03
C ARG A 576 -3.29 22.35 -5.65
N ASP A 577 -2.39 22.94 -6.42
CA ASP A 577 -0.95 22.92 -6.16
C ASP A 577 -0.35 21.49 -6.12
N PHE A 578 -0.95 20.51 -6.85
CA PHE A 578 -0.40 19.18 -6.98
C PHE A 578 1.05 19.24 -7.41
N ILE A 579 1.92 18.47 -6.76
CA ILE A 579 3.33 18.39 -7.08
C ILE A 579 3.55 17.29 -8.13
N ASP A 580 3.96 17.70 -9.33
CA ASP A 580 4.55 16.82 -10.33
C ASP A 580 6.05 16.74 -10.07
N GLU A 581 6.52 15.63 -9.51
CA GLU A 581 7.93 15.43 -9.17
C GLU A 581 8.81 15.20 -10.41
N ASN A 582 8.23 14.99 -11.58
CA ASN A 582 8.94 14.64 -12.82
C ASN A 582 8.63 15.60 -13.97
N ALA A 583 8.20 16.83 -13.69
CA ALA A 583 7.98 17.82 -14.73
C ALA A 583 9.26 18.03 -15.56
N ILE A 584 9.17 17.80 -16.87
CA ILE A 584 10.32 17.85 -17.78
C ILE A 584 10.30 19.15 -18.56
N ARG A 585 11.39 19.89 -18.53
CA ARG A 585 11.69 20.93 -19.51
C ARG A 585 12.67 20.39 -20.53
N LEU A 586 12.21 20.15 -21.75
CA LEU A 586 13.06 19.70 -22.85
C LEU A 586 14.04 20.81 -23.22
N GLY A 587 15.34 20.50 -23.17
CA GLY A 587 16.41 21.38 -23.66
C GLY A 587 17.01 20.83 -24.95
N THR A 588 17.62 21.69 -25.75
CA THR A 588 18.31 21.28 -26.99
C THR A 588 19.55 20.42 -26.73
N VAL A 589 20.17 20.59 -25.58
CA VAL A 589 21.40 19.86 -25.19
C VAL A 589 21.14 18.93 -24.00
N GLN A 590 20.29 19.31 -23.07
CA GLN A 590 20.06 18.62 -21.82
C GLN A 590 18.60 18.79 -21.35
N ASN A 591 17.97 17.69 -20.95
CA ASN A 591 16.65 17.72 -20.33
C ASN A 591 16.76 18.11 -18.85
N THR A 592 15.84 18.95 -18.40
CA THR A 592 15.77 19.34 -16.99
C THR A 592 14.53 18.77 -16.36
N PHE A 593 14.71 18.04 -15.26
CA PHE A 593 13.63 17.60 -14.39
C PHE A 593 13.57 18.56 -13.20
N LYS A 594 12.38 19.06 -12.91
CA LYS A 594 12.14 19.93 -11.76
C LYS A 594 10.76 19.63 -11.21
N SER A 595 10.64 19.44 -9.90
CA SER A 595 9.33 19.32 -9.26
C SER A 595 8.57 20.62 -9.38
N MET A 596 7.29 20.58 -9.78
CA MET A 596 6.47 21.77 -10.02
C MET A 596 5.05 21.56 -9.48
N ASN A 597 4.42 22.63 -9.00
CA ASN A 597 3.01 22.60 -8.67
C ASN A 597 2.14 22.69 -9.93
N ILE A 598 1.23 21.74 -10.11
CA ILE A 598 0.09 21.81 -11.05
C ILE A 598 -1.02 22.59 -10.37
N ARG A 599 -1.53 23.63 -11.03
CA ARG A 599 -2.41 24.58 -10.35
C ARG A 599 -3.74 23.97 -9.93
N ARG A 600 -4.44 23.22 -10.82
CA ARG A 600 -5.81 22.76 -10.54
C ARG A 600 -6.10 21.41 -11.19
N ALA A 601 -6.72 20.52 -10.43
CA ALA A 601 -7.30 19.28 -10.93
C ALA A 601 -8.66 19.02 -10.26
N THR A 602 -9.55 18.34 -10.96
CA THR A 602 -10.85 17.90 -10.41
C THR A 602 -11.06 16.42 -10.63
N ILE A 603 -11.67 15.75 -9.64
CA ILE A 603 -12.09 14.36 -9.74
C ILE A 603 -13.50 14.25 -9.19
N LYS A 604 -14.41 13.63 -9.97
CA LYS A 604 -15.80 13.38 -9.55
C LYS A 604 -16.20 11.96 -9.91
N GLY A 605 -17.13 11.40 -9.17
CA GLY A 605 -17.54 10.04 -9.45
C GLY A 605 -18.71 9.55 -8.62
N ILE A 606 -19.02 8.27 -8.86
CA ILE A 606 -20.04 7.51 -8.16
C ILE A 606 -19.49 6.16 -7.77
N GLU A 607 -19.81 5.72 -6.57
CA GLU A 607 -19.52 4.39 -6.05
C GLU A 607 -20.81 3.75 -5.56
N PHE A 608 -20.96 2.47 -5.82
CA PHE A 608 -22.02 1.62 -5.31
C PHE A 608 -21.41 0.34 -4.73
N LYS A 609 -21.90 -0.10 -3.59
CA LYS A 609 -21.60 -1.39 -2.99
C LYS A 609 -22.88 -1.93 -2.34
N GLY A 610 -23.16 -3.22 -2.56
CA GLY A 610 -24.35 -3.82 -1.95
C GLY A 610 -24.24 -5.33 -1.82
N ARG A 611 -25.00 -5.85 -0.88
CA ARG A 611 -25.26 -7.28 -0.67
C ARG A 611 -26.77 -7.47 -0.50
N LEU A 612 -27.33 -8.41 -1.21
CA LEU A 612 -28.74 -8.79 -1.10
C LEU A 612 -28.82 -10.25 -0.67
N ASP A 613 -29.45 -10.49 0.48
CA ASP A 613 -29.82 -11.83 0.91
C ASP A 613 -31.03 -12.28 0.08
N LEU A 614 -30.85 -13.35 -0.71
CA LEU A 614 -31.87 -13.82 -1.63
C LEU A 614 -33.02 -14.56 -0.92
N HIS A 615 -32.88 -14.88 0.36
CA HIS A 615 -34.00 -15.40 1.16
C HIS A 615 -35.16 -14.40 1.21
N THR A 616 -34.86 -13.11 1.24
CA THR A 616 -35.87 -12.03 1.17
C THR A 616 -36.70 -12.05 -0.09
N LEU A 617 -36.20 -12.71 -1.15
CA LEU A 617 -36.90 -12.91 -2.44
C LEU A 617 -37.47 -14.35 -2.62
N GLY A 618 -37.45 -15.16 -1.54
CA GLY A 618 -37.98 -16.52 -1.54
C GLY A 618 -37.02 -17.62 -1.96
N ALA A 619 -35.72 -17.32 -2.09
CA ALA A 619 -34.72 -18.35 -2.29
C ALA A 619 -34.43 -19.11 -0.98
N SER A 620 -33.80 -20.29 -1.07
CA SER A 620 -33.34 -21.00 0.12
C SER A 620 -32.35 -20.14 0.92
N GLU A 621 -32.39 -20.26 2.25
CA GLU A 621 -31.45 -19.57 3.13
C GLU A 621 -29.99 -19.82 2.74
N GLY A 622 -29.16 -18.79 2.93
CA GLY A 622 -27.72 -18.82 2.67
C GLY A 622 -27.35 -18.30 1.29
N PHE A 623 -28.27 -18.24 0.32
CA PHE A 623 -27.97 -17.63 -0.95
C PHE A 623 -27.98 -16.09 -0.86
N TYR A 624 -26.94 -15.47 -1.41
CA TYR A 624 -26.84 -14.03 -1.49
C TYR A 624 -26.22 -13.59 -2.83
N THR A 625 -26.52 -12.38 -3.24
CA THR A 625 -25.77 -11.70 -4.29
C THR A 625 -25.07 -10.48 -3.73
N ARG A 626 -23.91 -10.13 -4.33
CA ARG A 626 -23.18 -8.90 -4.02
C ARG A 626 -22.86 -8.17 -5.30
N GLY A 627 -22.86 -6.84 -5.23
CA GLY A 627 -22.50 -5.99 -6.36
C GLY A 627 -21.70 -4.80 -5.89
N SER A 628 -20.70 -4.40 -6.66
CA SER A 628 -19.99 -3.15 -6.43
C SER A 628 -19.55 -2.54 -7.75
N VAL A 629 -19.68 -1.23 -7.88
CA VAL A 629 -19.30 -0.47 -9.08
C VAL A 629 -18.65 0.83 -8.65
N ALA A 630 -17.55 1.21 -9.31
CA ALA A 630 -16.95 2.54 -9.14
C ALA A 630 -16.61 3.16 -10.48
N TYR A 631 -16.97 4.43 -10.62
CA TYR A 631 -16.63 5.27 -11.75
C TYR A 631 -16.08 6.61 -11.26
N ALA A 632 -14.92 6.99 -11.78
CA ALA A 632 -14.31 8.28 -11.54
C ALA A 632 -13.96 8.99 -12.84
N HIS A 633 -14.06 10.31 -12.84
CA HIS A 633 -13.69 11.19 -13.94
C HIS A 633 -12.76 12.29 -13.44
N GLY A 634 -11.48 12.21 -13.83
CA GLY A 634 -10.45 13.18 -13.45
C GLY A 634 -9.98 14.03 -14.62
N ARG A 635 -9.71 15.31 -14.35
CA ARG A 635 -9.26 16.28 -15.33
C ARG A 635 -8.22 17.23 -14.72
N ASN A 636 -7.16 17.50 -15.46
CA ASN A 636 -6.29 18.64 -15.24
C ASN A 636 -6.98 19.88 -15.82
N GLU A 637 -7.36 20.83 -14.97
CA GLU A 637 -8.14 22.02 -15.39
C GLU A 637 -7.30 23.05 -16.13
N ASP A 638 -5.98 23.02 -16.00
CA ASP A 638 -5.09 23.95 -16.70
C ASP A 638 -4.85 23.53 -18.15
N THR A 639 -4.78 22.22 -18.43
CA THR A 639 -4.51 21.66 -19.77
C THR A 639 -5.76 21.09 -20.43
N GLY A 640 -6.80 20.82 -19.66
CA GLY A 640 -8.01 20.12 -20.13
C GLY A 640 -7.83 18.62 -20.34
N GLN A 641 -6.65 18.08 -20.08
CA GLN A 641 -6.32 16.66 -20.29
C GLN A 641 -6.85 15.76 -19.15
N PRO A 642 -7.13 14.48 -19.42
CA PRO A 642 -7.47 13.53 -18.37
C PRO A 642 -6.29 13.30 -17.42
N LEU A 643 -6.61 12.89 -16.18
CA LEU A 643 -5.60 12.43 -15.22
C LEU A 643 -5.32 10.93 -15.45
N ASN A 644 -4.06 10.59 -15.74
CA ASN A 644 -3.65 9.20 -15.99
C ASN A 644 -3.73 8.29 -14.74
N SER A 645 -3.89 8.85 -13.55
CA SER A 645 -4.10 8.10 -12.31
C SER A 645 -5.54 7.57 -12.16
N ILE A 646 -6.49 7.99 -12.99
CA ILE A 646 -7.87 7.51 -12.96
C ILE A 646 -7.94 6.10 -13.57
N ASN A 647 -8.46 5.16 -12.78
CA ASN A 647 -8.73 3.82 -13.26
C ASN A 647 -9.98 3.74 -14.16
N PRO A 648 -10.06 2.78 -15.09
CA PRO A 648 -11.26 2.55 -15.87
C PRO A 648 -12.43 2.13 -14.97
N LEU A 649 -13.66 2.34 -15.45
CA LEU A 649 -14.87 1.83 -14.79
C LEU A 649 -14.70 0.36 -14.45
N LYS A 650 -14.89 0.00 -13.17
CA LYS A 650 -14.80 -1.38 -12.67
C LYS A 650 -16.08 -1.72 -11.92
N GLY A 651 -16.62 -2.90 -12.21
CA GLY A 651 -17.71 -3.51 -11.46
C GLY A 651 -17.36 -4.93 -11.05
N VAL A 652 -17.83 -5.36 -9.89
CA VAL A 652 -17.71 -6.72 -9.38
C VAL A 652 -19.11 -7.20 -8.99
N PHE A 653 -19.54 -8.32 -9.51
CA PHE A 653 -20.81 -8.96 -9.21
C PHE A 653 -20.54 -10.37 -8.70
N GLY A 654 -21.25 -10.80 -7.67
CA GLY A 654 -21.06 -12.11 -7.08
C GLY A 654 -22.37 -12.78 -6.73
N LEU A 655 -22.40 -14.09 -6.92
CA LEU A 655 -23.45 -14.98 -6.38
C LEU A 655 -22.75 -15.90 -5.39
N GLY A 656 -23.25 -15.95 -4.17
CA GLY A 656 -22.66 -16.75 -3.10
C GLY A 656 -23.69 -17.57 -2.35
N TYR A 657 -23.17 -18.54 -1.65
CA TYR A 657 -23.89 -19.37 -0.70
C TYR A 657 -23.09 -19.48 0.59
N GLU A 658 -23.73 -19.27 1.72
CA GLU A 658 -23.08 -19.22 3.04
C GLU A 658 -23.86 -20.04 4.06
N ARG A 659 -23.16 -20.96 4.74
CA ARG A 659 -23.63 -21.71 5.89
C ARG A 659 -22.53 -21.76 6.95
N GLN A 660 -22.88 -22.12 8.18
CA GLN A 660 -21.92 -22.20 9.29
C GLN A 660 -20.68 -23.05 9.00
N ARG A 661 -20.84 -24.17 8.27
CA ARG A 661 -19.78 -25.15 8.01
C ARG A 661 -19.08 -24.94 6.67
N TYR A 662 -19.75 -24.40 5.68
CA TYR A 662 -19.21 -24.20 4.34
C TYR A 662 -19.89 -23.05 3.61
N GLY A 663 -19.16 -22.48 2.70
CA GLY A 663 -19.68 -21.43 1.84
C GLY A 663 -18.79 -21.27 0.62
N GLY A 664 -19.29 -20.48 -0.34
CA GLY A 664 -18.54 -20.15 -1.53
C GLY A 664 -19.21 -19.07 -2.34
N ALA A 665 -18.43 -18.47 -3.24
CA ALA A 665 -18.93 -17.41 -4.12
C ALA A 665 -18.28 -17.49 -5.50
N LEU A 666 -19.11 -17.32 -6.53
CA LEU A 666 -18.68 -17.03 -7.89
C LEU A 666 -18.72 -15.51 -8.06
N SER A 667 -17.60 -14.90 -8.39
CA SER A 667 -17.46 -13.46 -8.59
C SER A 667 -17.11 -13.16 -10.05
N TRP A 668 -17.77 -12.17 -10.62
CA TRP A 668 -17.50 -11.67 -11.98
C TRP A 668 -17.03 -10.23 -11.91
N THR A 669 -15.75 -10.01 -12.22
CA THR A 669 -15.14 -8.67 -12.32
C THR A 669 -15.18 -8.20 -13.76
N LEU A 670 -15.71 -7.01 -14.00
CA LEU A 670 -15.75 -6.34 -15.29
C LEU A 670 -14.99 -5.03 -15.22
N ALA A 671 -14.11 -4.79 -16.18
CA ALA A 671 -13.43 -3.51 -16.34
C ALA A 671 -13.57 -3.01 -17.77
N SER A 672 -13.90 -1.72 -17.93
CA SER A 672 -13.94 -1.07 -19.24
C SER A 672 -12.54 -0.89 -19.82
N PRO A 673 -12.40 -0.67 -21.15
CA PRO A 673 -11.13 -0.23 -21.73
C PRO A 673 -10.72 1.14 -21.15
N GLN A 674 -9.40 1.36 -21.00
CA GLN A 674 -8.87 2.68 -20.66
C GLN A 674 -8.73 3.52 -21.93
N ASN A 675 -9.72 4.37 -22.20
CA ASN A 675 -9.78 5.19 -23.40
C ASN A 675 -9.43 6.69 -23.14
N ARG A 676 -9.25 7.05 -21.85
CA ARG A 676 -9.02 8.43 -21.43
C ARG A 676 -7.64 8.57 -20.83
N VAL A 677 -6.65 8.82 -21.71
CA VAL A 677 -5.25 8.93 -21.34
C VAL A 677 -4.67 10.23 -21.91
N ASP A 678 -3.96 10.98 -21.08
CA ASP A 678 -3.10 12.06 -21.56
C ASP A 678 -1.84 11.43 -22.19
N SER A 679 -1.82 11.32 -23.52
CA SER A 679 -0.72 10.78 -24.28
C SER A 679 0.49 11.71 -24.36
N SER A 680 0.35 12.98 -24.00
CA SER A 680 1.47 13.93 -23.99
C SER A 680 2.54 13.60 -22.95
N ALA A 681 2.14 12.89 -21.88
CA ALA A 681 3.05 12.36 -20.86
C ALA A 681 3.88 11.14 -21.33
N PHE A 682 3.48 10.50 -22.45
CA PHE A 682 4.08 9.27 -22.99
C PHE A 682 4.73 9.53 -24.35
N LYS A 683 5.79 10.31 -24.39
CA LYS A 683 6.57 10.47 -25.63
C LYS A 683 7.53 9.29 -25.77
N ALA A 684 7.06 8.20 -26.38
CA ALA A 684 7.97 7.18 -26.84
C ALA A 684 8.94 7.73 -27.87
N PRO A 685 10.24 7.41 -27.82
CA PRO A 685 11.25 7.90 -28.78
C PRO A 685 10.95 7.56 -30.23
N ASP A 686 10.09 6.56 -30.47
CA ASP A 686 9.67 6.05 -31.79
C ASP A 686 8.31 6.59 -32.26
N GLY A 687 7.71 7.53 -31.52
CA GLY A 687 6.41 8.11 -31.85
C GLY A 687 5.22 7.20 -31.49
N GLY A 688 5.44 6.09 -30.78
CA GLY A 688 4.38 5.22 -30.23
C GLY A 688 3.54 5.98 -29.19
N GLY A 689 2.21 5.85 -29.25
CA GLY A 689 1.29 6.40 -28.26
C GLY A 689 1.30 5.62 -26.95
N ALA A 690 0.61 6.16 -25.94
CA ALA A 690 0.35 5.45 -24.68
C ALA A 690 -0.33 4.09 -24.94
N PHE A 691 0.03 3.09 -24.16
CA PHE A 691 -0.68 1.82 -24.19
C PHE A 691 -2.02 1.95 -23.46
N ASN A 692 -3.11 1.86 -24.20
CA ASN A 692 -4.46 1.82 -23.66
C ASN A 692 -4.83 0.37 -23.31
N THR A 693 -5.09 0.08 -22.04
CA THR A 693 -5.48 -1.28 -21.64
C THR A 693 -6.86 -1.63 -22.21
N PRO A 694 -7.01 -2.81 -22.85
CA PRO A 694 -8.32 -3.30 -23.26
C PRO A 694 -9.19 -3.63 -22.03
N GLY A 695 -10.50 -3.58 -22.21
CA GLY A 695 -11.43 -4.06 -21.19
C GLY A 695 -11.34 -5.58 -20.98
N PHE A 696 -11.76 -6.02 -19.81
CA PHE A 696 -11.72 -7.44 -19.46
C PHE A 696 -12.89 -7.87 -18.59
N GLY A 697 -13.16 -9.18 -18.60
CA GLY A 697 -14.05 -9.85 -17.66
C GLY A 697 -13.33 -11.06 -17.04
N LEU A 698 -13.40 -11.18 -15.71
CA LEU A 698 -12.77 -12.26 -14.94
C LEU A 698 -13.84 -12.98 -14.13
N LEU A 699 -13.73 -14.28 -14.06
CA LEU A 699 -14.54 -15.13 -13.17
C LEU A 699 -13.61 -15.74 -12.12
N ASP A 700 -13.98 -15.58 -10.85
CA ASP A 700 -13.28 -16.14 -9.71
C ASP A 700 -14.22 -16.99 -8.89
N LEU A 701 -13.80 -18.17 -8.47
CA LEU A 701 -14.55 -19.06 -7.59
C LEU A 701 -13.78 -19.19 -6.28
N THR A 702 -14.40 -18.82 -5.17
CA THR A 702 -13.83 -18.97 -3.83
C THR A 702 -14.74 -19.79 -2.95
N GLY A 703 -14.20 -20.48 -1.97
CA GLY A 703 -14.98 -21.25 -1.03
C GLY A 703 -14.21 -21.58 0.23
N HIS A 704 -14.94 -21.90 1.28
CA HIS A 704 -14.40 -22.38 2.54
C HIS A 704 -15.16 -23.59 3.05
N TYR A 705 -14.48 -24.40 3.84
CA TYR A 705 -15.04 -25.56 4.48
C TYR A 705 -14.44 -25.73 5.89
N ARG A 706 -15.30 -25.71 6.92
CA ARG A 706 -14.91 -26.01 8.29
C ARG A 706 -14.83 -27.53 8.45
N VAL A 707 -13.63 -28.08 8.34
CA VAL A 707 -13.36 -29.53 8.37
C VAL A 707 -13.77 -30.11 9.72
N ILE A 708 -13.33 -29.47 10.81
CA ILE A 708 -13.76 -29.68 12.19
C ILE A 708 -13.96 -28.29 12.83
N GLU A 709 -14.45 -28.21 14.05
CA GLU A 709 -14.87 -26.98 14.73
C GLU A 709 -13.79 -25.87 14.67
N HIS A 710 -12.51 -26.23 14.77
CA HIS A 710 -11.38 -25.30 14.85
C HIS A 710 -10.48 -25.28 13.60
N VAL A 711 -10.82 -26.05 12.56
CA VAL A 711 -10.02 -26.15 11.34
C VAL A 711 -10.83 -25.74 10.12
N THR A 712 -10.40 -24.68 9.46
CA THR A 712 -11.04 -24.15 8.25
C THR A 712 -10.08 -24.27 7.07
N LEU A 713 -10.58 -24.83 5.97
CA LEU A 713 -9.94 -24.87 4.67
C LEU A 713 -10.54 -23.78 3.81
N ASN A 714 -9.72 -22.87 3.28
CA ASN A 714 -10.12 -21.86 2.29
C ASN A 714 -9.44 -22.18 0.95
N ALA A 715 -10.19 -22.08 -0.14
CA ALA A 715 -9.66 -22.30 -1.48
C ALA A 715 -10.25 -21.30 -2.47
N GLY A 716 -9.45 -20.92 -3.47
CA GLY A 716 -9.90 -20.05 -4.53
C GLY A 716 -9.27 -20.43 -5.87
N ILE A 717 -10.05 -20.33 -6.93
CA ILE A 717 -9.58 -20.42 -8.31
C ILE A 717 -9.88 -19.07 -8.95
N TYR A 718 -8.85 -18.39 -9.39
CA TYR A 718 -8.93 -17.04 -9.92
C TYR A 718 -8.71 -17.06 -11.43
N ASN A 719 -9.37 -16.13 -12.14
CA ASN A 719 -9.35 -16.04 -13.59
C ASN A 719 -9.69 -17.38 -14.26
N LEU A 720 -10.83 -17.99 -13.89
CA LEU A 720 -11.29 -19.31 -14.39
C LEU A 720 -11.22 -19.44 -15.92
N ALA A 721 -11.54 -18.35 -16.65
CA ALA A 721 -11.55 -18.31 -18.10
C ALA A 721 -10.14 -18.15 -18.72
N ASN A 722 -9.08 -18.09 -17.91
CA ASN A 722 -7.70 -17.86 -18.33
C ASN A 722 -7.58 -16.63 -19.26
N LYS A 723 -8.26 -15.53 -18.90
CA LYS A 723 -8.26 -14.29 -19.68
C LYS A 723 -6.94 -13.57 -19.53
N LYS A 724 -6.31 -13.18 -20.64
CA LYS A 724 -5.17 -12.26 -20.68
C LYS A 724 -5.66 -10.84 -20.44
N TYR A 725 -5.09 -10.15 -19.44
CA TYR A 725 -5.47 -8.77 -19.11
C TYR A 725 -4.32 -8.01 -18.42
N TRP A 726 -4.45 -6.70 -18.43
CA TRP A 726 -3.54 -5.77 -17.74
C TRP A 726 -4.32 -4.94 -16.73
N VAL A 727 -3.71 -4.72 -15.56
CA VAL A 727 -4.19 -3.72 -14.60
C VAL A 727 -3.64 -2.37 -15.01
N TRP A 728 -4.49 -1.35 -15.09
CA TRP A 728 -4.07 -0.02 -15.56
C TRP A 728 -2.95 0.57 -14.71
N ASP A 729 -3.05 0.46 -13.38
CA ASP A 729 -2.01 0.95 -12.45
C ASP A 729 -0.65 0.26 -12.63
N ASP A 730 -0.59 -0.95 -13.18
CA ASP A 730 0.68 -1.65 -13.45
C ASP A 730 1.38 -1.13 -14.72
N VAL A 731 0.60 -0.59 -15.68
CA VAL A 731 1.14 -0.23 -17.00
C VAL A 731 1.09 1.27 -17.29
N ARG A 732 0.33 2.07 -16.56
CA ARG A 732 0.14 3.51 -16.81
C ARG A 732 1.40 4.37 -16.66
N SER A 733 2.35 3.95 -15.84
CA SER A 733 3.64 4.61 -15.64
C SER A 733 4.74 4.04 -16.56
N TYR A 734 4.39 3.08 -17.40
CA TYR A 734 5.31 2.42 -18.29
C TYR A 734 5.44 3.24 -19.58
N ASP A 735 6.45 4.08 -19.64
CA ASP A 735 6.71 5.03 -20.72
C ASP A 735 7.43 4.42 -21.93
N GLY A 736 7.55 3.07 -21.98
CA GLY A 736 8.34 2.37 -22.98
C GLY A 736 9.86 2.58 -22.84
N THR A 737 10.29 3.44 -21.93
CA THR A 737 11.71 3.71 -21.68
C THR A 737 12.26 2.91 -20.50
N GLY A 738 11.60 1.84 -20.08
CA GLY A 738 11.99 1.04 -18.93
C GLY A 738 13.46 1.16 -18.52
N GLU A 739 13.92 0.57 -17.45
CA GLU A 739 15.31 0.68 -16.95
C GLU A 739 16.42 0.51 -18.05
N ALA A 740 16.03 0.15 -19.26
CA ALA A 740 16.93 -0.20 -20.34
C ALA A 740 16.66 0.48 -21.68
N GLY A 741 15.75 1.47 -21.74
CA GLY A 741 15.38 2.12 -22.99
C GLY A 741 14.01 1.66 -23.53
N ALA A 742 13.59 2.22 -24.68
CA ALA A 742 12.27 1.99 -25.24
C ALA A 742 11.90 0.50 -25.33
N VAL A 743 10.75 0.13 -24.76
CA VAL A 743 10.21 -1.21 -24.85
C VAL A 743 9.08 -1.22 -25.87
N ALA A 744 9.18 -2.09 -26.87
CA ALA A 744 8.10 -2.27 -27.82
C ALA A 744 6.81 -2.74 -27.12
N PRO A 745 5.60 -2.35 -27.59
CA PRO A 745 4.32 -2.78 -27.01
C PRO A 745 4.20 -4.29 -26.78
N ALA A 746 4.87 -5.11 -27.61
CA ALA A 746 4.91 -6.57 -27.47
C ALA A 746 5.52 -7.05 -26.12
N ASN A 747 6.34 -6.23 -25.49
CA ASN A 747 7.00 -6.59 -24.22
C ASN A 747 6.13 -6.30 -22.98
N LEU A 748 4.97 -5.67 -23.14
CA LEU A 748 4.01 -5.46 -22.05
C LEU A 748 3.36 -6.76 -21.57
N ASP A 749 3.52 -7.86 -22.27
CA ASP A 749 3.00 -9.16 -21.86
C ASP A 749 3.59 -9.65 -20.53
N ARG A 750 4.80 -9.24 -20.18
CA ARG A 750 5.41 -9.51 -18.87
C ARG A 750 4.73 -8.77 -17.71
N LEU A 751 3.96 -7.71 -18.00
CA LEU A 751 3.19 -6.92 -17.02
C LEU A 751 1.71 -7.32 -17.01
N THR A 752 1.31 -8.39 -17.70
CA THR A 752 -0.03 -8.94 -17.55
C THR A 752 -0.20 -9.50 -16.16
N ALA A 753 -1.42 -9.39 -15.64
CA ALA A 753 -1.81 -10.12 -14.43
C ALA A 753 -1.78 -11.64 -14.66
N PRO A 754 -1.71 -12.46 -13.60
CA PRO A 754 -1.67 -13.90 -13.72
C PRO A 754 -2.85 -14.48 -14.50
N GLY A 755 -2.59 -15.55 -15.26
CA GLY A 755 -3.61 -16.37 -15.88
C GLY A 755 -4.46 -17.12 -14.83
N ARG A 756 -5.14 -18.19 -15.26
CA ARG A 756 -5.86 -19.04 -14.31
C ARG A 756 -4.90 -19.59 -13.26
N ASN A 757 -5.19 -19.30 -12.01
CA ASN A 757 -4.38 -19.70 -10.87
C ASN A 757 -5.28 -20.11 -9.70
N PHE A 758 -4.69 -20.77 -8.70
CA PHE A 758 -5.41 -21.15 -7.50
C PHE A 758 -4.60 -20.81 -6.25
N ALA A 759 -5.31 -20.61 -5.16
CA ALA A 759 -4.72 -20.51 -3.83
C ALA A 759 -5.53 -21.34 -2.83
N ILE A 760 -4.84 -21.86 -1.84
CA ILE A 760 -5.43 -22.67 -0.78
C ILE A 760 -4.75 -22.34 0.55
N ASN A 761 -5.51 -22.26 1.61
CA ASN A 761 -4.95 -22.16 2.97
C ASN A 761 -5.75 -23.00 3.97
N LEU A 762 -5.06 -23.51 4.97
CA LEU A 762 -5.62 -24.22 6.12
C LEU A 762 -5.34 -23.36 7.36
N VAL A 763 -6.40 -23.01 8.08
CA VAL A 763 -6.34 -22.27 9.35
C VAL A 763 -6.79 -23.20 10.47
N TRP A 764 -5.98 -23.29 11.52
CA TRP A 764 -6.28 -24.06 12.73
C TRP A 764 -6.20 -23.15 13.94
N ASN A 765 -7.36 -22.93 14.60
CA ASN A 765 -7.47 -22.19 15.86
C ASN A 765 -7.57 -23.21 17.02
N ILE A 766 -6.81 -23.00 18.09
CA ILE A 766 -6.69 -23.93 19.23
C ILE A 766 -6.98 -23.18 20.51
#